data_612fe93823f9b60be445400095541570
#
_entry.id   612fe93823f9b60be445400095541570
#
_cell.length_a   1.000
_cell.length_b   1.000
_cell.length_c   1.000
_cell.angle_alpha   90.00
_cell.angle_beta   90.00
_cell.angle_gamma   90.00
#
_symmetry.space_group_name_H-M   'P 1'
#
loop_
_entity.id
_entity.type
_entity.pdbx_description
1 polymer ?
#
loop_
_entity_poly.entity_id
_entity_poly.type
_entity_poly.pdbx_seq_one_letter_code
_entity_poly.pdbx_strand_id
1 'polypeptide(L)'
;MSLNEENNIEEIVSDINEDISEEVTEKSIDITEETSNEISEEPVEDKKAYQRNIPDSLKFLVNGYVDYAKEVVLDRAIPCIDGFKPSQRRILYAMKYLERDNDLTKDFTKCGGITGTTMKIHPHGDASIYDTMVRMTDEAMYLNTPFIKGKGSFGHVFSTDERPAAARYTECMFTKIADECFKGMDGIEMIPSYDNKLKEPLLLPISYPSVLCNTSQGIAVGMASNIPSFNFHEVNKATIEYIKTGEIKKSLAPDFTTGGCYVLNESELKKLMKTGNAKIKLRGKWHIEGKIIVIDEIPYYTTVEEIKNAVKDLVGVNDVKDECDKNGLRLTIECSSKKLVDSVLKEVLRVSNLQMQITSNIVLIIDNKPVVLGVYDVIKEWVRFRENVLKTEISKDIDRLGALIERYDILVDLMTTDKRDVFLNTLLKDETTDYQPTKELLRGYYPEVSEDIFDWILDRSLRSLKGVGNKQRNYLEELKAQKAKQEADYLDVGSRIVRELEELNKKYKIPRRTEITTEDYTFENVKKTKPEPVPVVVISNGMFLKKLKGVPSNAALPGAVKCMSDSIVSYLDSKGRLLRVMLEDLEFNSPNEKGTYLPRYFDTTEEFKILDIAIVANKKMGYMYSDGYIAVIDYNEWFSAKRRMKITEVGLCPAYIDSMIGRVRLDRGYIVLKTKMGKLAIVESNFLQKKRTARTKLIRVGKGDVITEVTSMTEENLAELVAEPERFKGGFRVINKKDNFNKEFYDKIVVKRK
;
A
#
# COMPACT_ATOMS: atom_id res chain seq x y z
N MET A 1 -29.21 24.71 -6.74
CA MET A 1 -27.75 24.69 -6.96
C MET A 1 -27.55 25.04 -8.42
N SER A 2 -26.90 26.13 -8.67
CA SER A 2 -27.01 26.92 -9.89
C SER A 2 -25.72 26.84 -10.71
N LEU A 3 -25.84 27.01 -11.96
CA LEU A 3 -24.93 27.31 -13.07
C LEU A 3 -23.48 27.82 -12.79
N ASN A 4 -23.12 28.11 -11.54
CA ASN A 4 -21.76 28.55 -11.16
C ASN A 4 -20.80 27.41 -10.79
N GLU A 5 -21.29 26.20 -10.59
CA GLU A 5 -20.42 25.04 -10.27
C GLU A 5 -19.92 24.33 -11.53
N GLU A 6 -20.64 24.42 -12.65
CA GLU A 6 -20.19 23.87 -13.93
C GLU A 6 -19.02 24.67 -14.54
N ASN A 7 -19.03 25.99 -14.39
CA ASN A 7 -17.94 26.85 -14.89
C ASN A 7 -16.60 26.64 -14.15
N ASN A 8 -16.64 26.28 -12.88
CA ASN A 8 -15.41 25.98 -12.11
C ASN A 8 -14.74 24.65 -12.49
N ILE A 9 -15.52 23.71 -13.05
CA ILE A 9 -14.97 22.42 -13.49
C ILE A 9 -14.32 22.54 -14.87
N GLU A 10 -14.87 23.39 -15.75
CA GLU A 10 -14.28 23.65 -17.07
C GLU A 10 -12.93 24.43 -16.95
N GLU A 11 -12.83 25.35 -15.99
CA GLU A 11 -11.60 26.10 -15.73
C GLU A 11 -10.48 25.20 -15.16
N ILE A 12 -10.79 24.27 -14.27
CA ILE A 12 -9.84 23.29 -13.71
C ILE A 12 -9.40 22.27 -14.78
N VAL A 13 -10.26 21.91 -15.72
CA VAL A 13 -9.93 21.01 -16.81
C VAL A 13 -9.07 21.69 -17.89
N SER A 14 -9.21 23.02 -18.06
CA SER A 14 -8.35 23.80 -18.96
C SER A 14 -6.93 23.92 -18.41
N ASP A 15 -6.77 24.20 -17.12
CA ASP A 15 -5.47 24.35 -16.46
C ASP A 15 -4.67 23.02 -16.44
N ILE A 16 -5.35 21.87 -16.24
CA ILE A 16 -4.71 20.56 -16.32
C ILE A 16 -4.24 20.21 -17.76
N ASN A 17 -4.95 20.70 -18.77
CA ASN A 17 -4.57 20.48 -20.16
C ASN A 17 -3.42 21.41 -20.63
N GLU A 18 -3.28 22.60 -20.05
CA GLU A 18 -2.14 23.50 -20.31
C GLU A 18 -0.85 22.96 -19.67
N ASP A 19 -0.88 22.49 -18.42
CA ASP A 19 0.29 21.89 -17.75
C ASP A 19 0.80 20.62 -18.44
N ILE A 20 -0.09 19.79 -19.02
CA ILE A 20 0.32 18.61 -19.81
C ILE A 20 0.94 18.99 -21.15
N SER A 21 0.56 20.12 -21.73
CA SER A 21 1.11 20.59 -23.01
C SER A 21 2.48 21.23 -22.85
N GLU A 22 2.78 21.87 -21.73
CA GLU A 22 4.10 22.47 -21.45
C GLU A 22 5.16 21.40 -21.10
N GLU A 23 4.82 20.36 -20.36
CA GLU A 23 5.79 19.29 -20.00
C GLU A 23 6.19 18.39 -21.19
N VAL A 24 5.40 18.36 -22.27
CA VAL A 24 5.71 17.61 -23.50
C VAL A 24 6.56 18.43 -24.48
N THR A 25 6.58 19.76 -24.37
CA THR A 25 7.36 20.64 -25.25
C THR A 25 8.78 20.90 -24.76
N GLU A 26 9.08 20.77 -23.46
CA GLU A 26 10.44 20.99 -22.95
C GLU A 26 11.41 19.80 -23.07
N LYS A 27 10.95 18.60 -23.45
CA LYS A 27 11.81 17.40 -23.60
C LYS A 27 12.22 17.07 -25.05
N SER A 28 12.01 17.95 -26.00
CA SER A 28 12.31 17.68 -27.41
C SER A 28 13.35 18.62 -28.07
N ILE A 29 14.16 19.32 -27.29
CA ILE A 29 15.25 20.14 -27.84
C ILE A 29 16.56 19.69 -27.16
N ASP A 30 17.24 18.72 -27.75
CA ASP A 30 18.68 18.57 -27.84
C ASP A 30 19.06 17.30 -28.62
N ILE A 31 19.10 17.37 -29.94
CA ILE A 31 19.98 16.56 -30.78
C ILE A 31 20.21 17.31 -32.10
N THR A 32 21.32 18.06 -32.13
CA THR A 32 22.30 18.32 -33.20
C THR A 32 21.86 18.50 -34.65
N GLU A 33 22.11 19.69 -35.11
CA GLU A 33 22.48 19.99 -36.49
C GLU A 33 23.63 19.09 -36.97
N GLU A 34 23.41 18.42 -38.07
CA GLU A 34 24.34 18.22 -39.19
C GLU A 34 23.79 17.12 -40.10
N THR A 35 23.23 17.48 -41.20
CA THR A 35 23.50 17.03 -42.58
C THR A 35 22.33 17.34 -43.50
N SER A 36 22.56 18.39 -44.29
CA SER A 36 21.80 18.69 -45.50
C SER A 36 22.08 17.62 -46.57
N ASN A 37 21.01 17.00 -47.09
CA ASN A 37 20.94 16.70 -48.54
C ASN A 37 19.52 16.24 -48.94
N GLU A 38 19.00 16.97 -49.87
CA GLU A 38 17.94 16.76 -50.86
C GLU A 38 17.11 15.46 -50.75
N ILE A 39 15.84 15.58 -50.40
CA ILE A 39 14.78 14.67 -50.86
C ILE A 39 13.55 15.51 -51.19
N SER A 40 13.08 15.31 -52.44
CA SER A 40 11.94 15.86 -53.13
C SER A 40 10.66 15.99 -52.30
N GLU A 41 9.99 17.16 -52.51
CA GLU A 41 8.62 17.46 -52.02
C GLU A 41 7.60 16.48 -52.59
N GLU A 42 7.03 15.64 -51.72
CA GLU A 42 5.71 15.05 -51.93
C GLU A 42 4.67 15.80 -51.08
N PRO A 43 3.43 15.93 -51.56
CA PRO A 43 2.47 16.88 -50.99
C PRO A 43 2.06 16.50 -49.56
N VAL A 44 2.10 17.49 -48.68
CA VAL A 44 1.62 17.44 -47.31
C VAL A 44 0.13 17.13 -47.29
N GLU A 45 -0.25 15.86 -47.08
CA GLU A 45 -1.60 15.47 -46.75
C GLU A 45 -1.94 15.95 -45.33
N ASP A 46 -3.07 16.58 -45.25
CA ASP A 46 -3.79 17.23 -44.19
C ASP A 46 -3.56 16.65 -42.78
N LYS A 47 -2.81 17.38 -41.90
CA LYS A 47 -2.62 17.05 -40.48
C LYS A 47 -3.92 17.15 -39.64
N LYS A 48 -5.08 17.33 -40.21
CA LYS A 48 -6.39 17.43 -39.52
C LYS A 48 -7.14 16.10 -39.31
N ALA A 49 -6.58 14.96 -39.71
CA ALA A 49 -7.32 13.70 -39.70
C ALA A 49 -7.02 12.76 -38.52
N TYR A 50 -6.29 13.20 -37.48
CA TYR A 50 -6.02 12.38 -36.29
C TYR A 50 -6.61 12.93 -34.98
N GLN A 51 -7.74 13.60 -35.03
CA GLN A 51 -8.65 13.57 -33.89
C GLN A 51 -9.26 12.15 -33.88
N ARG A 52 -8.57 11.21 -33.24
CA ARG A 52 -9.15 9.91 -32.93
C ARG A 52 -10.40 10.18 -32.13
N ASN A 53 -11.57 9.91 -32.69
CA ASN A 53 -12.80 9.76 -31.91
C ASN A 53 -12.52 8.66 -30.89
N ILE A 54 -12.23 9.07 -29.64
CA ILE A 54 -12.11 8.13 -28.54
C ILE A 54 -13.45 7.43 -28.45
N PRO A 55 -13.52 6.10 -28.61
CA PRO A 55 -14.78 5.36 -28.52
C PRO A 55 -15.50 5.74 -27.20
N ASP A 56 -16.82 5.88 -27.25
CA ASP A 56 -17.59 6.22 -26.03
C ASP A 56 -17.36 5.23 -24.89
N SER A 57 -17.06 3.97 -25.21
CA SER A 57 -16.60 2.97 -24.25
C SER A 57 -15.30 3.35 -23.54
N LEU A 58 -14.34 4.00 -24.22
CA LEU A 58 -13.09 4.43 -23.63
C LEU A 58 -13.30 5.68 -22.75
N LYS A 59 -14.17 6.62 -23.17
CA LYS A 59 -14.59 7.75 -22.33
C LYS A 59 -15.27 7.28 -21.06
N PHE A 60 -16.17 6.29 -21.17
CA PHE A 60 -16.84 5.69 -20.03
C PHE A 60 -15.84 5.04 -19.06
N LEU A 61 -14.85 4.29 -19.58
CA LEU A 61 -13.81 3.68 -18.76
C LEU A 61 -12.93 4.73 -18.07
N VAL A 62 -12.55 5.80 -18.78
CA VAL A 62 -11.73 6.88 -18.20
C VAL A 62 -12.51 7.60 -17.10
N ASN A 63 -13.76 7.99 -17.33
CA ASN A 63 -14.58 8.68 -16.34
C ASN A 63 -14.81 7.79 -15.11
N GLY A 64 -15.18 6.52 -15.30
CA GLY A 64 -15.34 5.57 -14.18
C GLY A 64 -14.04 5.32 -13.40
N TYR A 65 -12.87 5.38 -14.06
CA TYR A 65 -11.58 5.29 -13.36
C TYR A 65 -11.25 6.55 -12.55
N VAL A 66 -11.60 7.73 -13.04
CA VAL A 66 -11.43 9.00 -12.30
C VAL A 66 -12.29 9.02 -11.05
N ASP A 67 -13.56 8.62 -11.14
CA ASP A 67 -14.46 8.53 -9.99
C ASP A 67 -13.95 7.51 -8.96
N TYR A 68 -13.49 6.34 -9.42
CA TYR A 68 -12.83 5.37 -8.54
C TYR A 68 -11.56 5.94 -7.90
N ALA A 69 -10.72 6.64 -8.66
CA ALA A 69 -9.50 7.25 -8.12
C ALA A 69 -9.82 8.31 -7.06
N LYS A 70 -10.85 9.14 -7.30
CA LYS A 70 -11.34 10.13 -6.35
C LYS A 70 -11.82 9.48 -5.06
N GLU A 71 -12.66 8.44 -5.15
CA GLU A 71 -13.14 7.69 -3.98
C GLU A 71 -11.96 7.09 -3.18
N VAL A 72 -10.99 6.45 -3.87
CA VAL A 72 -9.83 5.87 -3.19
C VAL A 72 -8.99 6.92 -2.48
N VAL A 73 -8.82 8.10 -3.05
CA VAL A 73 -8.05 9.20 -2.44
C VAL A 73 -8.81 9.80 -1.26
N LEU A 74 -10.06 10.23 -1.45
CA LEU A 74 -10.81 11.03 -0.47
C LEU A 74 -11.46 10.18 0.62
N ASP A 75 -12.00 9.01 0.27
CA ASP A 75 -12.87 8.23 1.16
C ASP A 75 -12.27 6.90 1.61
N ARG A 76 -11.01 6.60 1.27
CA ARG A 76 -10.43 5.30 1.62
C ARG A 76 -9.01 5.35 2.15
N ALA A 77 -8.04 5.89 1.36
CA ALA A 77 -6.61 5.63 1.60
C ALA A 77 -5.93 6.72 2.42
N ILE A 78 -6.24 7.99 2.17
CA ILE A 78 -5.56 9.13 2.78
C ILE A 78 -6.30 9.57 4.05
N PRO A 79 -5.60 9.83 5.17
CA PRO A 79 -6.24 10.32 6.39
C PRO A 79 -6.60 11.81 6.27
N CYS A 80 -7.62 12.23 7.03
CA CYS A 80 -7.97 13.65 7.19
C CYS A 80 -7.20 14.28 8.35
N ILE A 81 -7.44 15.59 8.58
CA ILE A 81 -6.76 16.35 9.63
C ILE A 81 -7.07 15.84 11.05
N ASP A 82 -8.17 15.14 11.27
CA ASP A 82 -8.50 14.46 12.53
C ASP A 82 -7.61 13.22 12.79
N GLY A 83 -6.77 12.81 11.83
CA GLY A 83 -5.86 11.68 11.92
C GLY A 83 -6.48 10.34 11.55
N PHE A 84 -7.71 10.32 11.09
CA PHE A 84 -8.44 9.10 10.76
C PHE A 84 -8.70 8.95 9.27
N LYS A 85 -8.62 7.70 8.80
CA LYS A 85 -9.26 7.28 7.56
C LYS A 85 -10.77 7.08 7.80
N PRO A 86 -11.61 7.14 6.77
CA PRO A 86 -13.06 6.97 6.92
C PRO A 86 -13.47 5.67 7.66
N SER A 87 -12.81 4.55 7.37
CA SER A 87 -13.07 3.27 8.07
C SER A 87 -12.82 3.37 9.59
N GLN A 88 -11.70 3.99 9.99
CA GLN A 88 -11.35 4.16 11.40
C GLN A 88 -12.33 5.08 12.12
N ARG A 89 -12.69 6.20 11.50
CA ARG A 89 -13.66 7.15 12.03
C ARG A 89 -15.03 6.50 12.24
N ARG A 90 -15.51 5.77 11.24
CA ARG A 90 -16.79 5.05 11.31
C ARG A 90 -16.83 3.98 12.38
N ILE A 91 -15.72 3.23 12.57
CA ILE A 91 -15.59 2.25 13.66
C ILE A 91 -15.76 2.93 15.02
N LEU A 92 -15.01 4.00 15.29
CA LEU A 92 -15.08 4.73 16.56
C LEU A 92 -16.47 5.34 16.80
N TYR A 93 -17.07 5.90 15.74
CA TYR A 93 -18.42 6.46 15.82
C TYR A 93 -19.47 5.36 16.07
N ALA A 94 -19.37 4.22 15.39
CA ALA A 94 -20.25 3.08 15.62
C ALA A 94 -20.14 2.55 17.05
N MET A 95 -18.93 2.42 17.58
CA MET A 95 -18.68 2.01 18.95
C MET A 95 -19.30 2.98 19.98
N LYS A 96 -19.28 4.30 19.72
CA LYS A 96 -19.75 5.32 20.67
C LYS A 96 -21.25 5.54 20.62
N TYR A 97 -21.83 5.59 19.42
CA TYR A 97 -23.19 6.12 19.21
C TYR A 97 -24.18 5.10 18.62
N LEU A 98 -23.71 4.07 17.95
CA LEU A 98 -24.57 3.08 17.31
C LEU A 98 -24.65 1.76 18.08
N GLU A 99 -23.67 1.46 18.91
CA GLU A 99 -23.73 0.35 19.87
C GLU A 99 -24.59 0.79 21.06
N ARG A 100 -25.72 0.11 21.27
CA ARG A 100 -26.71 0.49 22.30
C ARG A 100 -26.77 -0.47 23.47
N ASP A 101 -26.26 -1.68 23.27
CA ASP A 101 -26.43 -2.77 24.24
C ASP A 101 -25.36 -2.74 25.34
N ASN A 102 -24.20 -2.08 25.08
CA ASN A 102 -23.07 -2.07 25.99
C ASN A 102 -22.45 -0.66 26.13
N ASP A 103 -22.08 -0.30 27.35
CA ASP A 103 -21.24 0.89 27.61
C ASP A 103 -19.76 0.54 27.41
N LEU A 104 -19.26 0.71 26.18
CA LEU A 104 -17.88 0.37 25.77
C LEU A 104 -16.80 1.21 26.48
N THR A 105 -17.17 2.15 27.33
CA THR A 105 -16.22 2.81 28.24
C THR A 105 -15.92 1.99 29.49
N LYS A 106 -16.74 0.97 29.78
CA LYS A 106 -16.67 0.14 30.99
C LYS A 106 -16.57 -1.34 30.69
N ASP A 107 -17.31 -1.81 29.67
CA ASP A 107 -17.53 -3.23 29.41
C ASP A 107 -16.94 -3.65 28.05
N PHE A 108 -16.37 -4.85 27.99
CA PHE A 108 -15.93 -5.47 26.77
C PHE A 108 -17.10 -6.05 25.98
N THR A 109 -17.09 -5.89 24.66
CA THR A 109 -18.01 -6.57 23.74
C THR A 109 -17.25 -7.31 22.66
N LYS A 110 -17.91 -8.26 21.98
CA LYS A 110 -17.29 -9.01 20.87
C LYS A 110 -17.00 -8.09 19.68
N CYS A 111 -15.78 -8.19 19.14
CA CYS A 111 -15.40 -7.42 17.96
C CYS A 111 -16.33 -7.68 16.77
N GLY A 112 -16.83 -8.94 16.62
CA GLY A 112 -17.81 -9.27 15.58
C GLY A 112 -19.14 -8.50 15.67
N GLY A 113 -19.58 -8.14 16.89
CA GLY A 113 -20.74 -7.25 17.08
C GLY A 113 -20.47 -5.84 16.57
N ILE A 114 -19.31 -5.28 16.90
CA ILE A 114 -18.90 -3.95 16.45
C ILE A 114 -18.71 -3.88 14.93
N THR A 115 -18.12 -4.92 14.30
CA THR A 115 -18.01 -4.97 12.83
C THR A 115 -19.39 -4.92 12.18
N GLY A 116 -20.36 -5.71 12.70
CA GLY A 116 -21.75 -5.68 12.22
C GLY A 116 -22.43 -4.32 12.41
N THR A 117 -22.21 -3.66 13.55
CA THR A 117 -22.75 -2.32 13.82
C THR A 117 -22.13 -1.28 12.88
N THR A 118 -20.82 -1.38 12.62
CA THR A 118 -20.10 -0.48 11.71
C THR A 118 -20.59 -0.59 10.27
N MET A 119 -20.97 -1.79 9.81
CA MET A 119 -21.52 -1.99 8.46
C MET A 119 -22.80 -1.19 8.18
N LYS A 120 -23.50 -0.70 9.19
CA LYS A 120 -24.67 0.20 9.03
C LYS A 120 -24.32 1.54 8.40
N ILE A 121 -23.06 1.97 8.52
CA ILE A 121 -22.56 3.25 7.99
C ILE A 121 -21.33 3.09 7.09
N HIS A 122 -20.74 1.89 7.01
CA HIS A 122 -19.57 1.58 6.19
C HIS A 122 -19.84 0.39 5.28
N PRO A 123 -20.11 0.60 3.96
CA PRO A 123 -20.57 -0.45 3.04
C PRO A 123 -19.42 -1.34 2.53
N HIS A 124 -18.67 -1.95 3.45
CA HIS A 124 -17.54 -2.83 3.16
C HIS A 124 -17.63 -4.12 3.98
N GLY A 125 -16.86 -5.15 3.57
CA GLY A 125 -16.86 -6.45 4.23
C GLY A 125 -16.37 -6.42 5.68
N ASP A 126 -16.96 -7.25 6.51
CA ASP A 126 -16.65 -7.41 7.94
C ASP A 126 -15.17 -7.70 8.22
N ALA A 127 -14.52 -8.49 7.37
CA ALA A 127 -13.11 -8.80 7.50
C ALA A 127 -12.22 -7.53 7.41
N SER A 128 -12.49 -6.63 6.46
CA SER A 128 -11.73 -5.39 6.31
C SER A 128 -11.95 -4.42 7.47
N ILE A 129 -13.17 -4.38 8.01
CA ILE A 129 -13.50 -3.59 9.21
C ILE A 129 -12.74 -4.17 10.41
N TYR A 130 -12.75 -5.50 10.58
CA TYR A 130 -12.03 -6.15 11.67
C TYR A 130 -10.52 -5.93 11.59
N ASP A 131 -9.91 -6.06 10.42
CA ASP A 131 -8.48 -5.77 10.23
C ASP A 131 -8.12 -4.32 10.59
N THR A 132 -9.03 -3.38 10.30
CA THR A 132 -8.87 -1.98 10.73
C THR A 132 -8.98 -1.86 12.26
N MET A 133 -9.93 -2.53 12.90
CA MET A 133 -10.07 -2.56 14.37
C MET A 133 -8.82 -3.12 15.04
N VAL A 134 -8.27 -4.25 14.53
CA VAL A 134 -7.04 -4.87 15.03
C VAL A 134 -5.92 -3.84 15.09
N ARG A 135 -5.72 -3.06 14.01
CA ARG A 135 -4.68 -2.03 13.95
C ARG A 135 -4.92 -0.85 14.89
N MET A 136 -6.13 -0.69 15.43
CA MET A 136 -6.47 0.38 16.38
C MET A 136 -6.38 -0.09 17.84
N THR A 137 -6.10 -1.38 18.09
CA THR A 137 -5.98 -1.93 19.44
C THR A 137 -4.62 -1.65 20.07
N ASP A 138 -4.62 -1.58 21.40
CA ASP A 138 -3.40 -1.49 22.21
C ASP A 138 -2.54 -2.76 22.14
N GLU A 139 -3.16 -3.92 22.06
CA GLU A 139 -2.49 -5.23 22.00
C GLU A 139 -1.63 -5.38 20.71
N ALA A 140 -2.13 -4.93 19.57
CA ALA A 140 -1.46 -5.10 18.28
C ALA A 140 -0.27 -4.13 18.07
N MET A 141 -0.13 -3.09 18.89
CA MET A 141 0.99 -2.14 18.93
C MET A 141 1.23 -1.34 17.63
N TYR A 142 0.19 -1.09 16.81
CA TYR A 142 0.35 -0.24 15.62
C TYR A 142 0.36 1.25 15.92
N LEU A 143 -0.32 1.69 17.00
CA LEU A 143 -0.54 3.09 17.32
C LEU A 143 0.13 3.48 18.65
N ASN A 144 0.77 4.66 18.70
CA ASN A 144 1.31 5.21 19.96
C ASN A 144 0.18 5.65 20.91
N THR A 145 -0.96 6.08 20.33
CA THR A 145 -2.17 6.42 21.08
C THR A 145 -3.33 5.53 20.59
N PRO A 146 -3.39 4.26 21.01
CA PRO A 146 -4.43 3.33 20.58
C PRO A 146 -5.79 3.73 21.13
N PHE A 147 -6.84 3.57 20.33
CA PHE A 147 -8.21 3.97 20.67
C PHE A 147 -9.05 2.81 21.20
N ILE A 148 -8.68 1.59 20.86
CA ILE A 148 -9.39 0.37 21.23
C ILE A 148 -8.51 -0.42 22.19
N LYS A 149 -9.08 -0.84 23.32
CA LYS A 149 -8.48 -1.80 24.22
C LYS A 149 -8.93 -3.20 23.81
N GLY A 150 -7.96 -4.06 23.54
CA GLY A 150 -8.19 -5.44 23.13
C GLY A 150 -8.27 -6.39 24.31
N LYS A 151 -8.97 -7.54 24.10
CA LYS A 151 -8.94 -8.70 24.98
C LYS A 151 -9.03 -9.96 24.12
N GLY A 152 -7.97 -10.75 24.12
CA GLY A 152 -7.75 -11.90 23.25
C GLY A 152 -6.47 -11.73 22.46
N SER A 153 -6.26 -12.52 21.40
CA SER A 153 -5.08 -12.41 20.54
C SER A 153 -5.38 -11.50 19.35
N PHE A 154 -4.65 -10.41 19.24
CA PHE A 154 -4.73 -9.44 18.14
C PHE A 154 -3.47 -9.45 17.24
N GLY A 155 -2.51 -10.36 17.51
CA GLY A 155 -1.21 -10.34 16.84
C GLY A 155 -0.38 -9.13 17.23
N HIS A 156 0.78 -8.96 16.59
CA HIS A 156 1.70 -7.84 16.87
C HIS A 156 2.22 -7.22 15.58
N VAL A 157 2.49 -5.92 15.59
CA VAL A 157 3.03 -5.18 14.45
C VAL A 157 4.39 -5.71 13.99
N PHE A 158 5.15 -6.32 14.88
CA PHE A 158 6.49 -6.85 14.63
C PHE A 158 6.53 -8.33 14.21
N SER A 159 5.37 -9.01 14.09
CA SER A 159 5.29 -10.42 13.66
C SER A 159 4.23 -10.64 12.59
N THR A 160 4.55 -11.46 11.60
CA THR A 160 3.60 -11.94 10.57
C THR A 160 3.03 -13.31 10.89
N ASP A 161 3.67 -14.06 11.77
CA ASP A 161 3.24 -15.38 12.20
C ASP A 161 2.19 -15.30 13.30
N GLU A 162 2.26 -14.29 14.16
CA GLU A 162 1.26 -13.98 15.16
C GLU A 162 0.05 -13.26 14.55
N ARG A 163 -0.91 -14.02 14.05
CA ARG A 163 -2.12 -13.48 13.44
C ARG A 163 -3.22 -13.23 14.46
N PRO A 164 -4.06 -12.21 14.24
CA PRO A 164 -5.21 -11.97 15.10
C PRO A 164 -6.18 -13.16 15.05
N ALA A 165 -6.75 -13.51 16.19
CA ALA A 165 -7.84 -14.46 16.26
C ALA A 165 -9.09 -13.88 15.58
N ALA A 166 -10.00 -14.75 15.11
CA ALA A 166 -11.22 -14.29 14.44
C ALA A 166 -12.08 -13.40 15.36
N ALA A 167 -12.78 -12.43 14.78
CA ALA A 167 -13.57 -11.40 15.48
C ALA A 167 -14.60 -11.95 16.48
N ARG A 168 -15.06 -13.20 16.29
CA ARG A 168 -15.98 -13.89 17.23
C ARG A 168 -15.33 -14.32 18.54
N TYR A 169 -13.99 -14.40 18.59
CA TYR A 169 -13.23 -14.79 19.79
C TYR A 169 -12.65 -13.59 20.54
N THR A 170 -12.39 -12.48 19.86
CA THR A 170 -11.82 -11.27 20.44
C THR A 170 -12.90 -10.34 20.98
N GLU A 171 -12.53 -9.57 21.99
CA GLU A 171 -13.37 -8.56 22.62
C GLU A 171 -12.67 -7.21 22.61
N CYS A 172 -13.45 -6.14 22.59
CA CYS A 172 -12.93 -4.77 22.54
C CYS A 172 -13.73 -3.83 23.42
N MET A 173 -13.08 -2.77 23.89
CA MET A 173 -13.69 -1.62 24.56
C MET A 173 -12.87 -0.37 24.20
N PHE A 174 -13.31 0.83 24.61
CA PHE A 174 -12.52 2.03 24.45
C PHE A 174 -11.32 2.08 25.40
N THR A 175 -10.21 2.62 24.91
CA THR A 175 -9.14 3.09 25.79
C THR A 175 -9.53 4.43 26.41
N LYS A 176 -8.86 4.83 27.49
CA LYS A 176 -9.11 6.12 28.14
C LYS A 176 -8.87 7.33 27.20
N ILE A 177 -7.95 7.21 26.25
CA ILE A 177 -7.64 8.31 25.31
C ILE A 177 -8.68 8.43 24.20
N ALA A 178 -9.48 7.41 23.95
CA ALA A 178 -10.53 7.44 22.94
C ALA A 178 -11.64 8.45 23.24
N ASP A 179 -11.87 8.79 24.50
CA ASP A 179 -12.83 9.84 24.87
C ASP A 179 -12.45 11.19 24.26
N GLU A 180 -11.16 11.42 24.01
CA GLU A 180 -10.66 12.66 23.41
C GLU A 180 -11.07 12.83 21.94
N CYS A 181 -11.49 11.74 21.28
CA CYS A 181 -12.00 11.78 19.91
C CYS A 181 -13.37 12.43 19.77
N PHE A 182 -14.13 12.52 20.88
CA PHE A 182 -15.55 12.92 20.86
C PHE A 182 -15.81 14.26 21.57
N LYS A 183 -14.78 14.93 22.05
CA LYS A 183 -14.92 16.22 22.71
C LYS A 183 -15.15 17.35 21.70
N GLY A 184 -16.35 17.88 21.69
CA GLY A 184 -16.77 18.93 20.75
C GLY A 184 -17.60 18.41 19.58
N MET A 185 -18.32 17.30 19.75
CA MET A 185 -19.19 16.71 18.69
C MET A 185 -20.26 17.70 18.21
N ASP A 186 -20.73 18.59 19.06
CA ASP A 186 -21.68 19.65 18.68
C ASP A 186 -21.07 20.66 17.70
N GLY A 187 -19.75 20.76 17.66
CA GLY A 187 -19.00 21.59 16.70
C GLY A 187 -18.76 20.95 15.33
N ILE A 188 -19.16 19.70 15.13
CA ILE A 188 -18.90 18.94 13.90
C ILE A 188 -20.15 18.87 13.01
N GLU A 189 -19.90 18.93 11.71
CA GLU A 189 -20.91 18.67 10.69
C GLU A 189 -21.27 17.18 10.62
N MET A 190 -22.57 16.89 10.62
CA MET A 190 -23.11 15.55 10.46
C MET A 190 -23.64 15.36 9.06
N ILE A 191 -23.06 14.42 8.32
CA ILE A 191 -23.46 14.07 6.96
C ILE A 191 -24.35 12.81 6.94
N PRO A 192 -25.20 12.62 5.92
CA PRO A 192 -25.95 11.38 5.76
C PRO A 192 -25.02 10.21 5.48
N SER A 193 -25.38 9.02 5.98
CA SER A 193 -24.72 7.75 5.63
C SER A 193 -24.99 7.39 4.17
N TYR A 194 -24.23 6.41 3.62
CA TYR A 194 -24.33 5.97 2.23
C TYR A 194 -25.74 5.58 1.77
N ASP A 195 -26.62 5.15 2.70
CA ASP A 195 -28.01 4.78 2.44
C ASP A 195 -29.03 5.82 2.91
N ASN A 196 -28.58 6.99 3.38
CA ASN A 196 -29.37 8.11 3.92
C ASN A 196 -30.26 7.77 5.14
N LYS A 197 -30.06 6.60 5.78
CA LYS A 197 -30.86 6.22 6.95
C LYS A 197 -30.32 6.71 8.27
N LEU A 198 -28.99 6.87 8.34
CA LEU A 198 -28.29 7.33 9.52
C LEU A 198 -27.49 8.59 9.20
N LYS A 199 -26.96 9.22 10.24
CA LYS A 199 -25.98 10.31 10.10
C LYS A 199 -24.65 9.87 10.68
N GLU A 200 -23.57 10.31 10.06
CA GLU A 200 -22.21 10.11 10.52
C GLU A 200 -21.45 11.44 10.56
N PRO A 201 -20.43 11.59 11.42
CA PRO A 201 -19.64 12.82 11.46
C PRO A 201 -18.70 12.89 10.26
N LEU A 202 -18.60 14.07 9.65
CA LEU A 202 -17.61 14.31 8.58
C LEU A 202 -16.17 14.09 9.08
N LEU A 203 -15.87 14.62 10.27
CA LEU A 203 -14.59 14.46 11.00
C LEU A 203 -14.88 14.18 12.47
N LEU A 204 -13.90 13.66 13.22
CA LEU A 204 -13.99 13.58 14.68
C LEU A 204 -13.29 14.78 15.34
N PRO A 205 -13.91 15.40 16.36
CA PRO A 205 -13.37 16.61 17.01
C PRO A 205 -12.25 16.30 18.02
N ILE A 206 -11.26 15.55 17.59
CA ILE A 206 -10.20 15.10 18.48
C ILE A 206 -9.45 16.26 19.14
N SER A 207 -9.22 16.17 20.45
CA SER A 207 -8.71 17.26 21.29
C SER A 207 -7.17 17.38 21.29
N TYR A 208 -6.45 16.61 20.45
CA TYR A 208 -5.00 16.69 20.26
C TYR A 208 -4.61 16.31 18.83
N PRO A 209 -3.44 16.70 18.29
CA PRO A 209 -3.04 16.42 16.91
C PRO A 209 -2.72 14.93 16.68
N SER A 210 -3.73 14.07 16.65
CA SER A 210 -3.60 12.60 16.57
C SER A 210 -2.94 12.14 15.29
N VAL A 211 -3.11 12.88 14.22
CA VAL A 211 -2.49 12.62 12.91
C VAL A 211 -0.96 12.55 12.97
N LEU A 212 -0.33 13.27 13.91
CA LEU A 212 1.10 13.21 14.16
C LEU A 212 1.47 12.24 15.28
N CYS A 213 0.53 11.85 16.14
CA CYS A 213 0.81 10.91 17.22
C CYS A 213 0.83 9.46 16.78
N ASN A 214 0.21 9.12 15.66
CA ASN A 214 0.06 7.77 15.17
C ASN A 214 0.61 7.63 13.75
N THR A 215 1.24 6.47 13.48
CA THR A 215 1.70 6.14 12.14
C THR A 215 0.52 5.89 11.22
N SER A 216 0.55 6.48 10.02
CA SER A 216 -0.46 6.23 9.00
C SER A 216 0.18 6.00 7.64
N GLN A 217 -0.23 4.93 6.96
CA GLN A 217 0.18 4.62 5.59
C GLN A 217 -1.06 4.46 4.72
N GLY A 218 -1.06 5.09 3.55
CA GLY A 218 -2.13 4.98 2.58
C GLY A 218 -1.58 4.96 1.16
N ILE A 219 -2.06 4.03 0.36
CA ILE A 219 -1.71 3.93 -1.07
C ILE A 219 -2.98 4.21 -1.84
N ALA A 220 -2.98 5.33 -2.56
CA ALA A 220 -4.08 5.75 -3.42
C ALA A 220 -3.66 5.71 -4.90
N VAL A 221 -4.59 6.07 -5.78
CA VAL A 221 -4.30 6.20 -7.20
C VAL A 221 -3.54 7.51 -7.42
N GLY A 222 -2.33 7.42 -8.00
CA GLY A 222 -1.49 8.57 -8.29
C GLY A 222 -0.73 9.16 -7.11
N MET A 223 -1.05 8.80 -5.86
CA MET A 223 -0.37 9.31 -4.67
C MET A 223 -0.32 8.31 -3.53
N ALA A 224 0.60 8.53 -2.60
CA ALA A 224 0.70 7.75 -1.38
C ALA A 224 1.00 8.65 -0.19
N SER A 225 0.43 8.35 0.96
CA SER A 225 0.74 8.98 2.23
C SER A 225 1.52 8.01 3.11
N ASN A 226 2.61 8.48 3.72
CA ASN A 226 3.38 7.76 4.72
C ASN A 226 3.77 8.73 5.83
N ILE A 227 2.96 8.76 6.88
CA ILE A 227 3.09 9.67 8.01
C ILE A 227 3.79 8.93 9.14
N PRO A 228 5.01 9.34 9.54
CA PRO A 228 5.66 8.81 10.73
C PRO A 228 4.97 9.33 11.98
N SER A 229 4.97 8.53 13.04
CA SER A 229 4.47 8.96 14.35
C SER A 229 5.50 9.76 15.13
N PHE A 230 5.01 10.62 16.03
CA PHE A 230 5.81 11.43 16.96
C PHE A 230 5.28 11.26 18.38
N ASN A 231 6.09 11.63 19.36
CA ASN A 231 5.71 11.51 20.75
C ASN A 231 4.56 12.46 21.11
N PHE A 232 3.53 11.93 21.75
CA PHE A 232 2.32 12.66 22.16
C PHE A 232 2.62 13.95 22.94
N HIS A 233 3.51 13.89 23.93
CA HIS A 233 3.86 15.06 24.75
C HIS A 233 4.64 16.11 23.96
N GLU A 234 5.50 15.67 23.04
CA GLU A 234 6.31 16.58 22.23
C GLU A 234 5.43 17.30 21.20
N VAL A 235 4.48 16.60 20.56
CA VAL A 235 3.51 17.17 19.63
C VAL A 235 2.63 18.20 20.35
N ASN A 236 2.07 17.85 21.51
CA ASN A 236 1.25 18.77 22.29
C ASN A 236 2.04 20.02 22.73
N LYS A 237 3.29 19.86 23.18
CA LYS A 237 4.15 21.00 23.56
C LYS A 237 4.45 21.89 22.35
N ALA A 238 4.74 21.33 21.19
CA ALA A 238 4.97 22.10 19.95
C ALA A 238 3.70 22.86 19.53
N THR A 239 2.52 22.25 19.68
CA THR A 239 1.23 22.88 19.41
C THR A 239 0.95 24.04 20.37
N ILE A 240 1.21 23.86 21.66
CA ILE A 240 1.11 24.92 22.68
C ILE A 240 2.08 26.06 22.37
N GLU A 241 3.33 25.75 22.00
CA GLU A 241 4.32 26.74 21.59
C GLU A 241 3.81 27.56 20.39
N TYR A 242 3.30 26.89 19.36
CA TYR A 242 2.73 27.55 18.19
C TYR A 242 1.56 28.50 18.54
N ILE A 243 0.60 28.05 19.37
CA ILE A 243 -0.55 28.90 19.77
C ILE A 243 -0.07 30.14 20.54
N LYS A 244 0.92 29.98 21.43
CA LYS A 244 1.43 31.10 22.27
C LYS A 244 2.35 32.06 21.53
N THR A 245 3.11 31.59 20.53
CA THR A 245 4.20 32.40 19.91
C THR A 245 4.05 32.61 18.40
N GLY A 246 3.15 31.88 17.74
CA GLY A 246 3.03 31.84 16.27
C GLY A 246 4.10 30.99 15.56
N GLU A 247 5.10 30.47 16.29
CA GLU A 247 6.23 29.74 15.73
C GLU A 247 6.49 28.42 16.48
N ILE A 248 7.10 27.46 15.81
CA ILE A 248 7.59 26.21 16.41
C ILE A 248 9.11 26.20 16.26
N LYS A 249 9.83 26.29 17.37
CA LYS A 249 11.30 26.41 17.37
C LYS A 249 12.00 25.05 17.35
N LYS A 250 11.40 24.05 18.02
CA LYS A 250 12.02 22.72 18.16
C LYS A 250 11.51 21.76 17.10
N SER A 251 12.43 21.12 16.36
CA SER A 251 12.09 20.01 15.47
C SER A 251 11.67 18.78 16.25
N LEU A 252 10.64 18.09 15.77
CA LEU A 252 10.12 16.86 16.36
C LEU A 252 10.80 15.65 15.73
N ALA A 253 11.42 14.80 16.53
CA ALA A 253 11.96 13.53 16.07
C ALA A 253 10.88 12.44 16.04
N PRO A 254 10.88 11.54 15.05
CA PRO A 254 9.94 10.41 14.99
C PRO A 254 9.99 9.53 16.26
N ASP A 255 8.85 8.93 16.62
CA ASP A 255 8.68 8.04 17.77
C ASP A 255 7.73 6.90 17.41
N PHE A 256 8.17 5.65 17.48
CA PHE A 256 7.43 4.48 17.02
C PHE A 256 7.14 3.50 18.16
N THR A 257 6.08 2.73 18.03
CA THR A 257 5.63 1.78 19.06
C THR A 257 6.61 0.65 19.33
N THR A 258 7.36 0.22 18.32
CA THR A 258 8.35 -0.86 18.43
C THR A 258 9.67 -0.42 19.06
N GLY A 259 9.81 0.87 19.40
CA GLY A 259 11.05 1.39 19.98
C GLY A 259 12.16 1.59 18.94
N GLY A 260 13.30 0.98 19.16
CA GLY A 260 14.49 1.13 18.33
C GLY A 260 15.15 2.51 18.46
N CYS A 261 15.93 2.87 17.44
CA CYS A 261 16.65 4.13 17.36
C CYS A 261 16.29 4.89 16.09
N TYR A 262 16.07 6.19 16.21
CA TYR A 262 16.08 7.12 15.08
C TYR A 262 17.52 7.65 14.91
N VAL A 263 18.13 7.36 13.77
CA VAL A 263 19.47 7.86 13.43
C VAL A 263 19.34 9.30 12.93
N LEU A 264 19.76 10.24 13.77
CA LEU A 264 19.56 11.67 13.52
C LEU A 264 20.35 12.16 12.30
N ASN A 265 19.62 12.70 11.35
CA ASN A 265 20.17 13.54 10.28
C ASN A 265 19.43 14.88 10.33
N GLU A 266 20.12 15.93 10.77
CA GLU A 266 19.52 17.25 10.95
C GLU A 266 18.94 17.86 9.67
N SER A 267 19.57 17.62 8.52
CA SER A 267 19.09 18.15 7.23
C SER A 267 17.77 17.50 6.81
N GLU A 268 17.68 16.17 6.94
CA GLU A 268 16.45 15.42 6.65
C GLU A 268 15.37 15.72 7.70
N LEU A 269 15.74 15.91 8.97
CA LEU A 269 14.78 16.31 10.01
C LEU A 269 14.17 17.69 9.72
N LYS A 270 15.01 18.69 9.36
CA LYS A 270 14.52 20.02 8.95
C LYS A 270 13.62 19.94 7.71
N LYS A 271 13.96 19.08 6.76
CA LYS A 271 13.15 18.84 5.57
C LYS A 271 11.81 18.21 5.92
N LEU A 272 11.78 17.20 6.82
CA LEU A 272 10.55 16.61 7.35
C LEU A 272 9.63 17.66 7.98
N MET A 273 10.20 18.54 8.81
CA MET A 273 9.42 19.60 9.46
C MET A 273 8.79 20.57 8.47
N LYS A 274 9.49 20.93 7.38
CA LYS A 274 9.04 21.92 6.40
C LYS A 274 8.18 21.36 5.26
N THR A 275 8.48 20.17 4.77
CA THR A 275 7.89 19.64 3.53
C THR A 275 7.15 18.31 3.70
N GLY A 276 7.32 17.64 4.85
CA GLY A 276 6.76 16.31 5.08
C GLY A 276 7.40 15.17 4.27
N ASN A 277 8.27 15.50 3.32
CA ASN A 277 8.98 14.53 2.49
C ASN A 277 10.45 14.48 2.89
N ALA A 278 10.87 13.40 3.56
CA ALA A 278 12.23 13.23 4.05
C ALA A 278 12.59 11.75 4.18
N LYS A 279 13.88 11.49 4.25
CA LYS A 279 14.43 10.17 4.52
C LYS A 279 14.64 9.99 6.02
N ILE A 280 14.00 8.98 6.59
CA ILE A 280 14.07 8.64 8.02
C ILE A 280 14.84 7.34 8.14
N LYS A 281 15.96 7.36 8.86
CA LYS A 281 16.77 6.17 9.09
C LYS A 281 16.47 5.61 10.48
N LEU A 282 16.06 4.34 10.53
CA LEU A 282 15.69 3.62 11.72
C LEU A 282 16.64 2.45 11.95
N ARG A 283 16.85 2.11 13.19
CA ARG A 283 17.70 0.99 13.62
C ARG A 283 17.09 0.30 14.83
N GLY A 284 17.16 -1.04 14.86
CA GLY A 284 16.80 -1.82 16.04
C GLY A 284 17.80 -1.67 17.17
N LYS A 285 17.47 -2.22 18.34
CA LYS A 285 18.38 -2.35 19.49
C LYS A 285 18.77 -3.78 19.70
N TRP A 286 20.00 -3.98 20.14
CA TRP A 286 20.56 -5.30 20.45
C TRP A 286 21.57 -5.22 21.57
N HIS A 287 21.83 -6.36 22.18
CA HIS A 287 22.97 -6.57 23.07
C HIS A 287 23.65 -7.92 22.76
N ILE A 288 24.82 -8.14 23.35
CA ILE A 288 25.62 -9.33 23.08
C ILE A 288 25.74 -10.18 24.35
N GLU A 289 25.29 -11.42 24.29
CA GLU A 289 25.42 -12.42 25.35
C GLU A 289 26.42 -13.50 24.91
N GLY A 290 27.72 -13.30 25.19
CA GLY A 290 28.77 -14.23 24.87
C GLY A 290 29.00 -14.40 23.37
N LYS A 291 28.45 -15.43 22.74
CA LYS A 291 28.46 -15.65 21.27
C LYS A 291 27.09 -15.42 20.62
N ILE A 292 26.12 -14.92 21.37
CA ILE A 292 24.76 -14.70 20.90
C ILE A 292 24.54 -13.20 20.75
N ILE A 293 23.99 -12.78 19.62
CA ILE A 293 23.43 -11.44 19.39
C ILE A 293 21.94 -11.53 19.73
N VAL A 294 21.50 -10.76 20.70
CA VAL A 294 20.10 -10.67 21.11
C VAL A 294 19.54 -9.35 20.58
N ILE A 295 18.50 -9.43 19.79
CA ILE A 295 17.77 -8.27 19.27
C ILE A 295 16.55 -8.07 20.16
N ASP A 296 16.46 -6.88 20.79
CA ASP A 296 15.43 -6.52 21.76
C ASP A 296 14.33 -5.65 21.16
N GLU A 297 14.68 -4.80 20.19
CA GLU A 297 13.75 -3.89 19.50
C GLU A 297 14.10 -3.84 18.00
N ILE A 298 13.08 -3.77 17.16
CA ILE A 298 13.24 -3.68 15.71
C ILE A 298 12.58 -2.42 15.15
N PRO A 299 12.98 -1.94 13.96
CA PRO A 299 12.29 -0.83 13.29
C PRO A 299 10.81 -1.15 13.02
N TYR A 300 9.94 -0.14 13.13
CA TYR A 300 8.49 -0.29 12.98
C TYR A 300 8.04 -0.91 11.65
N TYR A 301 8.81 -0.75 10.59
CA TYR A 301 8.46 -1.17 9.23
C TYR A 301 9.04 -2.53 8.82
N THR A 302 9.48 -3.34 9.77
CA THR A 302 9.98 -4.70 9.54
C THR A 302 9.42 -5.67 10.58
N THR A 303 9.60 -6.96 10.33
CA THR A 303 9.14 -8.02 11.23
C THR A 303 10.28 -8.94 11.63
N VAL A 304 10.06 -9.69 12.71
CA VAL A 304 11.02 -10.68 13.24
C VAL A 304 11.33 -11.72 12.17
N GLU A 305 10.31 -12.19 11.44
CA GLU A 305 10.45 -13.22 10.40
C GLU A 305 11.25 -12.69 9.20
N GLU A 306 11.09 -11.42 8.81
CA GLU A 306 11.90 -10.82 7.74
C GLU A 306 13.37 -10.77 8.14
N ILE A 307 13.69 -10.35 9.36
CA ILE A 307 15.07 -10.32 9.87
C ILE A 307 15.61 -11.73 9.96
N LYS A 308 14.88 -12.69 10.59
CA LYS A 308 15.26 -14.09 10.71
C LYS A 308 15.57 -14.71 9.34
N ASN A 309 14.71 -14.50 8.36
CA ASN A 309 14.91 -15.03 7.00
C ASN A 309 16.11 -14.41 6.28
N ALA A 310 16.43 -13.16 6.55
CA ALA A 310 17.58 -12.48 5.96
C ALA A 310 18.92 -12.95 6.54
N VAL A 311 18.94 -13.40 7.82
CA VAL A 311 20.20 -13.67 8.54
C VAL A 311 20.50 -15.15 8.74
N LYS A 312 19.53 -16.06 8.62
CA LYS A 312 19.69 -17.49 8.90
C LYS A 312 20.80 -18.19 8.09
N ASP A 313 21.07 -17.70 6.87
CA ASP A 313 22.02 -18.30 5.94
C ASP A 313 23.35 -17.54 5.88
N LEU A 314 23.61 -16.63 6.85
CA LEU A 314 24.86 -15.87 6.92
C LEU A 314 26.03 -16.72 7.39
N VAL A 315 27.18 -16.50 6.76
CA VAL A 315 28.43 -17.13 7.20
C VAL A 315 28.76 -16.70 8.62
N GLY A 316 28.96 -17.67 9.50
CA GLY A 316 29.25 -17.41 10.91
C GLY A 316 28.01 -17.45 11.82
N VAL A 317 26.83 -17.63 11.31
CA VAL A 317 25.59 -17.89 12.04
C VAL A 317 25.38 -19.41 12.14
N ASN A 318 25.13 -19.92 13.35
CA ASN A 318 24.79 -21.32 13.58
C ASN A 318 23.29 -21.53 13.65
N ASP A 319 22.57 -20.65 14.34
CA ASP A 319 21.14 -20.78 14.55
C ASP A 319 20.51 -19.39 14.79
N VAL A 320 19.23 -19.26 14.45
CA VAL A 320 18.44 -18.06 14.69
C VAL A 320 17.11 -18.47 15.30
N LYS A 321 16.89 -18.10 16.57
CA LYS A 321 15.68 -18.44 17.32
C LYS A 321 14.84 -17.23 17.57
N ASP A 322 13.56 -17.39 17.34
CA ASP A 322 12.52 -16.47 17.77
C ASP A 322 12.08 -16.90 19.18
N GLU A 323 12.39 -16.08 20.15
CA GLU A 323 12.06 -16.27 21.56
C GLU A 323 11.11 -15.17 22.05
N CYS A 324 10.36 -14.53 21.13
CA CYS A 324 9.35 -13.55 21.46
C CYS A 324 8.26 -14.19 22.33
N ASP A 325 7.86 -13.46 23.36
CA ASP A 325 6.81 -13.87 24.27
C ASP A 325 5.97 -12.66 24.72
N LYS A 326 5.06 -12.88 25.68
CA LYS A 326 4.23 -11.80 26.28
C LYS A 326 5.03 -10.67 26.95
N ASN A 327 6.32 -10.85 27.19
CA ASN A 327 7.18 -9.85 27.82
C ASN A 327 7.83 -8.94 26.77
N GLY A 328 7.81 -9.34 25.50
CA GLY A 328 8.32 -8.53 24.40
C GLY A 328 9.06 -9.32 23.32
N LEU A 329 9.72 -8.58 22.44
CA LEU A 329 10.52 -9.10 21.35
C LEU A 329 11.87 -9.60 21.87
N ARG A 330 12.24 -10.83 21.49
CA ARG A 330 13.55 -11.41 21.70
C ARG A 330 13.91 -12.32 20.53
N LEU A 331 14.74 -11.81 19.62
CA LEU A 331 15.28 -12.60 18.50
C LEU A 331 16.76 -12.85 18.77
N THR A 332 17.15 -14.13 18.84
CA THR A 332 18.52 -14.52 19.17
C THR A 332 19.24 -15.08 17.94
N ILE A 333 20.47 -14.62 17.70
CA ILE A 333 21.36 -15.08 16.61
C ILE A 333 22.58 -15.70 17.23
N GLU A 334 22.72 -17.03 17.16
CA GLU A 334 23.87 -17.74 17.69
C GLU A 334 25.01 -17.75 16.65
N CYS A 335 26.14 -17.11 17.01
CA CYS A 335 27.33 -17.09 16.18
C CYS A 335 28.21 -18.33 16.41
N SER A 336 28.94 -18.77 15.38
CA SER A 336 29.83 -19.92 15.43
C SER A 336 30.98 -19.72 16.44
N SER A 337 31.45 -18.50 16.66
CA SER A 337 32.43 -18.17 17.68
C SER A 337 32.29 -16.73 18.18
N LYS A 338 32.77 -16.46 19.41
CA LYS A 338 32.78 -15.12 19.99
C LYS A 338 33.57 -14.11 19.14
N LYS A 339 34.61 -14.54 18.41
CA LYS A 339 35.40 -13.67 17.52
C LYS A 339 34.67 -13.17 16.29
N LEU A 340 33.61 -13.87 15.87
CA LEU A 340 32.84 -13.54 14.69
C LEU A 340 31.63 -12.65 14.98
N VAL A 341 31.27 -12.43 16.23
CA VAL A 341 30.07 -11.68 16.63
C VAL A 341 30.03 -10.28 15.98
N ASP A 342 31.11 -9.52 16.04
CA ASP A 342 31.15 -8.17 15.46
C ASP A 342 31.05 -8.17 13.94
N SER A 343 31.64 -9.17 13.27
CA SER A 343 31.55 -9.29 11.82
C SER A 343 30.16 -9.77 11.38
N VAL A 344 29.56 -10.70 12.11
CA VAL A 344 28.19 -11.16 11.88
C VAL A 344 27.20 -10.00 12.14
N LEU A 345 27.37 -9.23 13.22
CA LEU A 345 26.51 -8.08 13.52
C LEU A 345 26.52 -7.04 12.38
N LYS A 346 27.72 -6.71 11.88
CA LYS A 346 27.84 -5.81 10.72
C LYS A 346 27.11 -6.35 9.51
N GLU A 347 27.21 -7.65 9.25
CA GLU A 347 26.53 -8.28 8.14
C GLU A 347 25.00 -8.34 8.34
N VAL A 348 24.52 -8.62 9.55
CA VAL A 348 23.11 -8.54 9.97
C VAL A 348 22.56 -7.15 9.67
N LEU A 349 23.22 -6.09 10.12
CA LEU A 349 22.80 -4.71 9.88
C LEU A 349 22.79 -4.35 8.38
N ARG A 350 23.66 -4.97 7.59
CA ARG A 350 23.79 -4.73 6.16
C ARG A 350 22.72 -5.44 5.32
N VAL A 351 22.38 -6.68 5.65
CA VAL A 351 21.51 -7.52 4.80
C VAL A 351 20.06 -7.56 5.28
N SER A 352 19.82 -7.29 6.56
CA SER A 352 18.47 -7.29 7.13
C SER A 352 17.95 -5.87 7.33
N ASN A 353 16.64 -5.77 7.55
CA ASN A 353 15.98 -4.52 7.86
C ASN A 353 16.18 -4.08 9.35
N LEU A 354 17.15 -4.66 10.08
CA LEU A 354 17.47 -4.22 11.43
C LEU A 354 18.01 -2.77 11.44
N GLN A 355 18.62 -2.32 10.35
CA GLN A 355 18.82 -0.92 10.04
C GLN A 355 18.24 -0.64 8.65
N MET A 356 17.29 0.29 8.56
CA MET A 356 16.58 0.59 7.34
C MET A 356 16.36 2.09 7.16
N GLN A 357 16.07 2.50 5.93
CA GLN A 357 15.67 3.85 5.59
C GLN A 357 14.30 3.84 4.94
N ILE A 358 13.39 4.65 5.50
CA ILE A 358 12.07 4.89 4.93
C ILE A 358 11.97 6.30 4.38
N THR A 359 11.04 6.53 3.47
CA THR A 359 10.71 7.88 2.98
C THR A 359 9.35 8.27 3.54
N SER A 360 9.30 9.38 4.28
CA SER A 360 8.02 10.00 4.67
C SER A 360 7.43 10.79 3.50
N ASN A 361 6.13 10.85 3.45
CA ASN A 361 5.36 11.72 2.58
C ASN A 361 4.04 12.02 3.29
N ILE A 362 3.92 13.20 3.88
CA ILE A 362 2.74 13.58 4.67
C ILE A 362 1.71 14.19 3.73
N VAL A 363 0.73 13.38 3.35
CA VAL A 363 -0.44 13.80 2.56
C VAL A 363 -1.68 13.66 3.42
N LEU A 364 -2.49 14.71 3.51
CA LEU A 364 -3.76 14.75 4.24
C LEU A 364 -4.87 15.26 3.35
N ILE A 365 -6.11 14.84 3.63
CA ILE A 365 -7.29 15.44 3.04
C ILE A 365 -7.71 16.64 3.89
N ILE A 366 -7.68 17.83 3.29
CA ILE A 366 -8.11 19.10 3.88
C ILE A 366 -9.07 19.75 2.89
N ASP A 367 -10.27 20.12 3.37
CA ASP A 367 -11.32 20.73 2.56
C ASP A 367 -11.57 19.97 1.23
N ASN A 368 -11.68 18.62 1.33
CA ASN A 368 -11.86 17.67 0.23
C ASN A 368 -10.75 17.66 -0.83
N LYS A 369 -9.54 18.10 -0.49
CA LYS A 369 -8.37 18.08 -1.39
C LYS A 369 -7.20 17.39 -0.72
N PRO A 370 -6.44 16.54 -1.44
CA PRO A 370 -5.18 16.00 -0.95
C PRO A 370 -4.10 17.10 -0.94
N VAL A 371 -3.49 17.33 0.21
CA VAL A 371 -2.47 18.36 0.40
C VAL A 371 -1.21 17.75 0.99
N VAL A 372 -0.05 18.06 0.43
CA VAL A 372 1.26 17.67 0.99
C VAL A 372 1.70 18.73 1.99
N LEU A 373 1.98 18.32 3.22
CA LEU A 373 2.27 19.23 4.33
C LEU A 373 3.55 18.85 5.07
N GLY A 374 4.28 19.85 5.57
CA GLY A 374 5.29 19.67 6.58
C GLY A 374 4.67 19.47 7.98
N VAL A 375 5.43 18.90 8.91
CA VAL A 375 4.94 18.69 10.29
C VAL A 375 4.47 20.00 10.93
N TYR A 376 5.15 21.12 10.66
CA TYR A 376 4.75 22.43 11.14
C TYR A 376 3.40 22.86 10.59
N ASP A 377 3.15 22.61 9.32
CA ASP A 377 1.88 23.01 8.68
C ASP A 377 0.73 22.10 9.10
N VAL A 378 1.01 20.83 9.36
CA VAL A 378 0.01 19.93 9.98
C VAL A 378 -0.45 20.44 11.34
N ILE A 379 0.49 20.92 12.19
CA ILE A 379 0.12 21.51 13.48
C ILE A 379 -0.75 22.76 13.30
N LYS A 380 -0.38 23.65 12.36
CA LYS A 380 -1.18 24.87 12.07
C LYS A 380 -2.59 24.51 11.60
N GLU A 381 -2.71 23.59 10.65
CA GLU A 381 -4.00 23.14 10.12
C GLU A 381 -4.84 22.44 11.19
N TRP A 382 -4.21 21.65 12.08
CA TRP A 382 -4.95 21.05 13.20
C TRP A 382 -5.44 22.12 14.17
N VAL A 383 -4.66 23.13 14.49
CA VAL A 383 -5.11 24.26 15.34
C VAL A 383 -6.28 24.98 14.69
N ARG A 384 -6.19 25.30 13.38
CA ARG A 384 -7.30 25.91 12.63
C ARG A 384 -8.57 25.05 12.69
N PHE A 385 -8.42 23.75 12.48
CA PHE A 385 -9.53 22.79 12.60
C PHE A 385 -10.15 22.82 14.01
N ARG A 386 -9.32 22.68 15.06
CA ARG A 386 -9.79 22.64 16.45
C ARG A 386 -10.45 23.95 16.88
N GLU A 387 -9.92 25.11 16.47
CA GLU A 387 -10.53 26.41 16.71
C GLU A 387 -11.94 26.49 16.10
N ASN A 388 -12.12 26.05 14.86
CA ASN A 388 -13.42 26.07 14.20
C ASN A 388 -14.43 25.16 14.91
N VAL A 389 -14.00 23.95 15.31
CA VAL A 389 -14.83 23.02 16.09
C VAL A 389 -15.30 23.69 17.40
N LEU A 390 -14.36 24.26 18.17
CA LEU A 390 -14.66 24.87 19.45
C LEU A 390 -15.51 26.12 19.29
N LYS A 391 -15.24 26.98 18.31
CA LYS A 391 -16.08 28.16 18.04
C LYS A 391 -17.53 27.77 17.75
N THR A 392 -17.73 26.75 16.94
CA THR A 392 -19.08 26.25 16.60
C THR A 392 -19.77 25.66 17.82
N GLU A 393 -19.06 24.85 18.63
CA GLU A 393 -19.57 24.27 19.87
C GLU A 393 -19.97 25.38 20.87
N ILE A 394 -19.05 26.33 21.15
CA ILE A 394 -19.25 27.40 22.09
C ILE A 394 -20.42 28.32 21.66
N SER A 395 -20.52 28.63 20.36
CA SER A 395 -21.64 29.41 19.84
C SER A 395 -22.98 28.75 20.16
N LYS A 396 -23.12 27.45 19.87
CA LYS A 396 -24.33 26.69 20.18
C LYS A 396 -24.60 26.61 21.68
N ASP A 397 -23.55 26.54 22.51
CA ASP A 397 -23.71 26.56 23.97
C ASP A 397 -24.15 27.93 24.48
N ILE A 398 -23.61 29.03 23.93
CA ILE A 398 -24.04 30.41 24.26
C ILE A 398 -25.51 30.60 23.92
N ASP A 399 -25.96 30.15 22.74
CA ASP A 399 -27.35 30.22 22.32
C ASP A 399 -28.25 29.39 23.25
N ARG A 400 -27.85 28.17 23.59
CA ARG A 400 -28.56 27.29 24.51
C ARG A 400 -28.66 27.88 25.92
N LEU A 401 -27.55 28.42 26.43
CA LEU A 401 -27.51 29.11 27.72
C LEU A 401 -28.34 30.36 27.68
N GLY A 402 -28.30 31.14 26.58
CA GLY A 402 -29.12 32.31 26.37
C GLY A 402 -30.62 32.03 26.50
N ALA A 403 -31.09 31.00 25.79
CA ALA A 403 -32.49 30.56 25.87
C ALA A 403 -32.89 30.05 27.28
N LEU A 404 -31.98 29.39 27.99
CA LEU A 404 -32.23 28.97 29.37
C LEU A 404 -32.29 30.19 30.32
N ILE A 405 -31.36 31.12 30.20
CA ILE A 405 -31.33 32.35 31.00
C ILE A 405 -32.60 33.11 30.80
N GLU A 406 -33.05 33.34 29.59
CA GLU A 406 -34.31 34.03 29.27
C GLU A 406 -35.52 33.39 29.99
N ARG A 407 -35.65 32.05 29.90
CA ARG A 407 -36.71 31.29 30.57
C ARG A 407 -36.67 31.46 32.09
N TYR A 408 -35.48 31.42 32.70
CA TYR A 408 -35.35 31.52 34.15
C TYR A 408 -35.42 32.98 34.64
N ASP A 409 -34.96 33.98 33.86
CA ASP A 409 -35.13 35.41 34.17
C ASP A 409 -36.62 35.75 34.30
N ILE A 410 -37.44 35.34 33.31
CA ILE A 410 -38.88 35.57 33.33
C ILE A 410 -39.57 34.85 34.50
N LEU A 411 -39.19 33.56 34.73
CA LEU A 411 -39.74 32.80 35.84
C LEU A 411 -39.42 33.43 37.21
N VAL A 412 -38.18 33.86 37.39
CA VAL A 412 -37.75 34.50 38.65
C VAL A 412 -38.40 35.85 38.82
N ASP A 413 -38.46 36.69 37.78
CA ASP A 413 -39.15 37.98 37.83
C ASP A 413 -40.63 37.80 38.15
N LEU A 414 -41.33 36.93 37.41
CA LEU A 414 -42.75 36.64 37.63
C LEU A 414 -43.06 36.17 39.06
N MET A 415 -42.21 35.36 39.65
CA MET A 415 -42.47 34.67 40.95
C MET A 415 -41.88 35.42 42.13
N THR A 416 -41.04 36.42 41.95
CA THR A 416 -40.37 37.14 43.05
C THR A 416 -40.78 38.63 43.14
N THR A 417 -41.58 39.10 42.19
CA THR A 417 -42.14 40.44 42.17
C THR A 417 -43.64 40.44 42.55
N ASP A 418 -44.22 41.55 42.59
CA ASP A 418 -45.69 41.81 42.82
C ASP A 418 -46.57 41.16 41.73
N LYS A 419 -46.06 40.81 40.58
CA LYS A 419 -46.74 40.05 39.53
C LYS A 419 -47.19 38.65 39.98
N ARG A 420 -46.52 38.08 40.95
CA ARG A 420 -46.71 36.69 41.44
C ARG A 420 -48.14 36.38 41.87
N ASP A 421 -48.70 37.24 42.74
CA ASP A 421 -50.04 37.01 43.33
C ASP A 421 -51.14 37.10 42.29
N VAL A 422 -50.99 38.06 41.36
CA VAL A 422 -51.94 38.23 40.23
C VAL A 422 -51.84 37.01 39.31
N PHE A 423 -50.65 36.60 38.96
CA PHE A 423 -50.41 35.39 38.11
C PHE A 423 -50.96 34.09 38.72
N LEU A 424 -50.67 33.84 40.00
CA LEU A 424 -51.17 32.63 40.68
C LEU A 424 -52.68 32.63 40.84
N ASN A 425 -53.29 33.80 41.10
CA ASN A 425 -54.71 33.89 41.19
C ASN A 425 -55.44 33.74 39.85
N THR A 426 -54.83 34.20 38.75
CA THR A 426 -55.38 34.02 37.42
C THR A 426 -55.23 32.55 36.99
N LEU A 427 -54.07 31.94 37.21
CA LEU A 427 -53.80 30.53 36.90
C LEU A 427 -54.74 29.59 37.67
N LEU A 428 -55.01 29.83 38.92
CA LEU A 428 -55.92 29.01 39.74
C LEU A 428 -57.41 29.17 39.35
N LYS A 429 -57.83 30.25 38.68
CA LYS A 429 -59.16 30.51 38.17
C LYS A 429 -59.34 30.16 36.70
N ASP A 430 -58.25 29.82 36.01
CA ASP A 430 -58.25 29.50 34.61
C ASP A 430 -58.73 28.04 34.39
N GLU A 431 -59.94 27.91 33.86
CA GLU A 431 -60.62 26.63 33.60
C GLU A 431 -60.41 26.18 32.11
N THR A 432 -59.66 26.98 31.30
CA THR A 432 -59.43 26.69 29.91
C THR A 432 -58.35 25.63 29.75
N THR A 433 -58.45 24.76 28.75
CA THR A 433 -57.49 23.68 28.52
C THR A 433 -56.09 24.15 28.09
N ASP A 434 -56.00 25.34 27.53
CA ASP A 434 -54.80 25.93 26.93
C ASP A 434 -54.34 27.22 27.64
N TYR A 435 -54.90 27.51 28.84
CA TYR A 435 -54.52 28.59 29.73
C TYR A 435 -54.55 29.99 29.04
N GLN A 436 -55.50 30.26 28.11
CA GLN A 436 -55.55 31.50 27.35
C GLN A 436 -55.64 32.81 28.22
N PRO A 437 -56.49 32.88 29.22
CA PRO A 437 -56.52 34.07 30.12
C PRO A 437 -55.19 34.29 30.85
N THR A 438 -54.52 33.22 31.23
CA THR A 438 -53.20 33.30 31.90
C THR A 438 -52.10 33.68 30.91
N LYS A 439 -52.15 33.18 29.68
CA LYS A 439 -51.23 33.58 28.60
C LYS A 439 -51.38 35.03 28.20
N GLU A 440 -52.65 35.57 28.15
CA GLU A 440 -52.90 37.00 27.89
C GLU A 440 -52.33 37.90 29.00
N LEU A 441 -52.40 37.46 30.24
CA LEU A 441 -51.75 38.17 31.34
C LEU A 441 -50.23 38.19 31.18
N LEU A 442 -49.66 37.09 30.84
CA LEU A 442 -48.19 36.93 30.60
C LEU A 442 -47.75 37.81 29.42
N ARG A 443 -48.49 37.81 28.28
CA ARG A 443 -48.22 38.70 27.14
C ARG A 443 -48.27 40.17 27.55
N GLY A 444 -49.19 40.54 28.47
CA GLY A 444 -49.28 41.93 29.03
C GLY A 444 -48.04 42.31 29.83
N TYR A 445 -47.44 41.37 30.55
CA TYR A 445 -46.20 41.59 31.32
C TYR A 445 -44.91 41.47 30.48
N TYR A 446 -44.92 40.64 29.45
CA TYR A 446 -43.72 40.27 28.63
C TYR A 446 -44.07 40.23 27.14
N PRO A 447 -44.36 41.38 26.50
CA PRO A 447 -44.87 41.41 25.12
C PRO A 447 -43.91 40.92 24.06
N GLU A 448 -42.60 40.92 24.34
CA GLU A 448 -41.55 40.48 23.40
C GLU A 448 -41.16 38.98 23.54
N VAL A 449 -41.75 38.29 24.52
CA VAL A 449 -41.40 36.91 24.85
C VAL A 449 -42.23 35.93 24.04
N SER A 450 -41.57 34.85 23.55
CA SER A 450 -42.23 33.78 22.77
C SER A 450 -43.23 32.99 23.63
N GLU A 451 -44.32 32.51 23.03
CA GLU A 451 -45.33 31.70 23.71
C GLU A 451 -44.77 30.37 24.27
N ASP A 452 -43.75 29.81 23.66
CA ASP A 452 -43.08 28.60 24.15
C ASP A 452 -42.52 28.76 25.57
N ILE A 453 -42.13 29.95 25.95
CA ILE A 453 -41.65 30.25 27.30
C ILE A 453 -42.85 30.29 28.28
N PHE A 454 -44.01 30.83 27.86
CA PHE A 454 -45.22 30.82 28.66
C PHE A 454 -45.70 29.37 28.86
N ASP A 455 -45.76 28.56 27.82
CA ASP A 455 -46.10 27.15 27.91
C ASP A 455 -45.16 26.42 28.86
N TRP A 456 -43.83 26.65 28.74
CA TRP A 456 -42.82 26.04 29.62
C TRP A 456 -43.01 26.47 31.10
N ILE A 457 -43.50 27.68 31.39
CA ILE A 457 -43.83 28.13 32.75
C ILE A 457 -45.11 27.43 33.24
N LEU A 458 -46.15 27.36 32.40
CA LEU A 458 -47.44 26.78 32.71
C LEU A 458 -47.42 25.28 32.89
N ASP A 459 -46.54 24.56 32.20
CA ASP A 459 -46.30 23.11 32.37
C ASP A 459 -45.71 22.76 33.75
N ARG A 460 -45.27 23.74 34.53
CA ARG A 460 -44.72 23.50 35.86
C ARG A 460 -45.80 23.27 36.91
N SER A 461 -45.55 22.34 37.82
CA SER A 461 -46.45 22.11 38.92
C SER A 461 -46.56 23.36 39.81
N LEU A 462 -47.75 23.65 40.36
CA LEU A 462 -47.97 24.74 41.33
C LEU A 462 -47.00 24.69 42.53
N ARG A 463 -46.63 23.48 42.97
CA ARG A 463 -45.61 23.27 44.01
C ARG A 463 -44.24 23.80 43.58
N SER A 464 -43.87 23.55 42.33
CA SER A 464 -42.62 24.02 41.73
C SER A 464 -42.63 25.53 41.61
N LEU A 465 -43.73 26.15 41.12
CA LEU A 465 -43.90 27.58 41.00
C LEU A 465 -43.84 28.30 42.35
N LYS A 466 -44.59 27.81 43.36
CA LYS A 466 -44.55 28.37 44.72
C LYS A 466 -43.17 28.25 45.39
N GLY A 467 -42.36 27.30 44.98
CA GLY A 467 -40.99 27.09 45.45
C GLY A 467 -39.90 27.93 44.74
N VAL A 468 -40.26 28.75 43.76
CA VAL A 468 -39.33 29.66 43.10
C VAL A 468 -38.85 30.74 44.09
N GLY A 469 -37.57 30.81 44.34
CA GLY A 469 -36.96 31.71 45.31
C GLY A 469 -35.41 31.71 45.15
N ASN A 470 -34.69 31.79 46.25
CA ASN A 470 -33.24 31.93 46.25
C ASN A 470 -32.53 30.82 45.47
N LYS A 471 -33.04 29.56 45.46
CA LYS A 471 -32.46 28.45 44.73
C LYS A 471 -32.47 28.69 43.20
N GLN A 472 -33.56 29.20 42.68
CA GLN A 472 -33.69 29.52 41.24
C GLN A 472 -32.88 30.75 40.87
N ARG A 473 -32.81 31.76 41.75
CA ARG A 473 -31.94 32.93 41.56
C ARG A 473 -30.48 32.51 41.52
N ASN A 474 -30.00 31.67 42.45
CA ASN A 474 -28.64 31.20 42.45
C ASN A 474 -28.34 30.39 41.17
N TYR A 475 -29.26 29.52 40.72
CA TYR A 475 -29.11 28.79 39.47
C TYR A 475 -29.05 29.72 38.24
N LEU A 476 -29.85 30.76 38.19
CA LEU A 476 -29.80 31.77 37.14
C LEU A 476 -28.45 32.52 37.13
N GLU A 477 -27.90 32.87 38.27
CA GLU A 477 -26.58 33.49 38.38
C GLU A 477 -25.46 32.51 37.93
N GLU A 478 -25.60 31.21 38.24
CA GLU A 478 -24.68 30.17 37.75
C GLU A 478 -24.76 30.07 36.21
N LEU A 479 -25.95 30.10 35.61
CA LEU A 479 -26.14 30.10 34.15
C LEU A 479 -25.50 31.32 33.49
N LYS A 480 -25.72 32.53 34.09
CA LYS A 480 -25.08 33.76 33.59
C LYS A 480 -23.58 33.74 33.70
N ALA A 481 -23.02 33.18 34.78
CA ALA A 481 -21.58 33.00 34.96
C ALA A 481 -21.03 31.98 33.95
N GLN A 482 -21.75 30.89 33.68
CA GLN A 482 -21.38 29.90 32.65
C GLN A 482 -21.38 30.55 31.27
N LYS A 483 -22.42 31.32 30.90
CA LYS A 483 -22.48 32.02 29.62
C LYS A 483 -21.33 33.01 29.45
N ALA A 484 -21.05 33.83 30.47
CA ALA A 484 -19.93 34.78 30.44
C ALA A 484 -18.59 34.08 30.26
N LYS A 485 -18.41 32.88 30.87
CA LYS A 485 -17.23 32.06 30.67
C LYS A 485 -17.13 31.54 29.23
N GLN A 486 -18.23 31.06 28.64
CA GLN A 486 -18.25 30.61 27.25
C GLN A 486 -17.97 31.76 26.27
N GLU A 487 -18.52 32.94 26.54
CA GLU A 487 -18.24 34.15 25.74
C GLU A 487 -16.75 34.55 25.81
N ALA A 488 -16.13 34.45 26.98
CA ALA A 488 -14.68 34.68 27.14
C ALA A 488 -13.84 33.61 26.40
N ASP A 489 -14.24 32.32 26.48
CA ASP A 489 -13.59 31.26 25.76
C ASP A 489 -13.79 31.39 24.23
N TYR A 490 -14.92 31.93 23.75
CA TYR A 490 -15.14 32.22 22.32
C TYR A 490 -14.20 33.30 21.78
N LEU A 491 -13.92 34.34 22.60
CA LEU A 491 -13.00 35.42 22.20
C LEU A 491 -11.53 34.96 22.17
N ASP A 492 -11.16 33.99 23.00
CA ASP A 492 -9.79 33.44 23.09
C ASP A 492 -9.81 31.92 23.13
N VAL A 493 -10.20 31.32 21.98
CA VAL A 493 -10.23 29.85 21.79
C VAL A 493 -8.85 29.27 21.90
N GLY A 494 -7.80 29.99 21.48
CA GLY A 494 -6.41 29.53 21.58
C GLY A 494 -6.02 29.20 23.02
N SER A 495 -6.33 30.06 23.97
CA SER A 495 -6.07 29.79 25.40
C SER A 495 -6.87 28.58 25.93
N ARG A 496 -8.07 28.33 25.42
CA ARG A 496 -8.83 27.10 25.75
C ARG A 496 -8.13 25.86 25.24
N ILE A 497 -7.66 25.85 23.99
CA ILE A 497 -6.91 24.73 23.41
C ILE A 497 -5.63 24.46 24.23
N VAL A 498 -4.91 25.51 24.61
CA VAL A 498 -3.70 25.38 25.45
C VAL A 498 -4.03 24.70 26.78
N ARG A 499 -5.07 25.13 27.46
CA ARG A 499 -5.50 24.49 28.74
C ARG A 499 -5.84 23.02 28.55
N GLU A 500 -6.62 22.68 27.50
CA GLU A 500 -6.97 21.30 27.16
C GLU A 500 -5.71 20.45 26.92
N LEU A 501 -4.74 20.91 26.13
CA LEU A 501 -3.49 20.19 25.84
C LEU A 501 -2.59 20.04 27.10
N GLU A 502 -2.54 21.06 27.97
CA GLU A 502 -1.80 20.96 29.24
C GLU A 502 -2.43 19.93 30.20
N GLU A 503 -3.76 19.86 30.25
CA GLU A 503 -4.49 18.83 31.01
C GLU A 503 -4.26 17.42 30.45
N LEU A 504 -4.28 17.26 29.13
CA LEU A 504 -4.00 16.01 28.47
C LEU A 504 -2.58 15.51 28.76
N ASN A 505 -1.59 16.42 28.75
CA ASN A 505 -0.22 16.09 29.11
C ASN A 505 -0.05 15.64 30.57
N LYS A 506 -0.90 16.12 31.47
CA LYS A 506 -0.95 15.67 32.89
C LYS A 506 -1.68 14.33 33.02
N LYS A 507 -2.79 14.16 32.28
CA LYS A 507 -3.67 12.99 32.36
C LYS A 507 -3.05 11.71 31.77
N TYR A 508 -2.42 11.82 30.62
CA TYR A 508 -1.87 10.68 29.91
C TYR A 508 -0.34 10.66 30.01
N LYS A 509 0.22 9.51 30.42
CA LYS A 509 1.65 9.29 30.55
C LYS A 509 2.13 8.38 29.41
N ILE A 510 2.48 8.97 28.27
CA ILE A 510 2.95 8.26 27.07
C ILE A 510 4.44 8.61 26.87
N PRO A 511 5.36 7.80 27.39
CA PRO A 511 6.79 8.07 27.24
C PRO A 511 7.23 7.88 25.79
N ARG A 512 8.34 8.54 25.43
CA ARG A 512 9.04 8.26 24.18
C ARG A 512 9.60 6.83 24.22
N ARG A 513 9.45 6.11 23.11
CA ARG A 513 9.93 4.73 22.94
C ARG A 513 11.19 4.68 22.07
N THR A 514 11.19 5.42 20.95
CA THR A 514 12.32 5.45 20.02
C THR A 514 13.44 6.37 20.53
N GLU A 515 14.63 5.85 20.71
CA GLU A 515 15.81 6.60 21.09
C GLU A 515 16.35 7.42 19.92
N ILE A 516 16.93 8.59 20.21
CA ILE A 516 17.59 9.42 19.20
C ILE A 516 19.09 9.18 19.31
N THR A 517 19.72 8.74 18.23
CA THR A 517 21.16 8.48 18.17
C THR A 517 21.81 9.17 16.99
N THR A 518 23.08 9.53 17.14
CA THR A 518 23.92 10.01 16.04
C THR A 518 24.79 8.90 15.46
N GLU A 519 24.82 7.72 16.10
CA GLU A 519 25.56 6.57 15.61
C GLU A 519 24.90 6.02 14.35
N ASP A 520 25.62 6.11 13.25
CA ASP A 520 25.22 5.58 11.96
C ASP A 520 26.20 4.46 11.53
N TYR A 521 25.66 3.28 11.27
CA TYR A 521 26.40 2.21 10.63
C TYR A 521 26.24 2.38 9.11
N THR A 522 27.04 3.27 8.53
CA THR A 522 27.15 3.37 7.06
C THR A 522 28.01 2.20 6.58
N PHE A 523 27.38 1.31 5.85
CA PHE A 523 28.11 0.34 5.06
C PHE A 523 28.43 1.06 3.75
N GLU A 524 29.73 1.26 3.43
CA GLU A 524 30.08 1.54 2.06
C GLU A 524 29.34 0.50 1.21
N ASN A 525 28.60 0.98 0.23
CA ASN A 525 28.07 0.12 -0.81
C ASN A 525 29.27 -0.50 -1.51
N VAL A 526 29.83 -1.53 -0.87
CA VAL A 526 30.54 -2.56 -1.61
C VAL A 526 29.41 -3.09 -2.49
N LYS A 527 29.34 -2.55 -3.70
CA LYS A 527 28.63 -3.22 -4.79
C LYS A 527 29.00 -4.67 -4.53
N LYS A 528 28.01 -5.54 -4.24
CA LYS A 528 28.25 -6.98 -4.31
C LYS A 528 28.93 -7.12 -5.65
N THR A 529 30.25 -7.25 -5.67
CA THR A 529 30.96 -7.73 -6.83
C THR A 529 30.36 -9.12 -6.94
N LYS A 530 29.37 -9.26 -7.83
CA LYS A 530 28.87 -10.57 -8.18
C LYS A 530 30.13 -11.37 -8.41
N PRO A 531 30.32 -12.50 -7.73
CA PRO A 531 31.50 -13.31 -7.94
C PRO A 531 31.63 -13.48 -9.46
N GLU A 532 32.83 -13.29 -10.01
CA GLU A 532 33.04 -13.42 -11.45
C GLU A 532 32.39 -14.70 -11.92
N PRO A 533 31.58 -14.66 -12.98
CA PRO A 533 30.90 -15.84 -13.46
C PRO A 533 31.90 -16.93 -13.78
N VAL A 534 31.79 -18.09 -13.17
CA VAL A 534 32.66 -19.23 -13.43
C VAL A 534 31.97 -20.25 -14.35
N PRO A 535 32.73 -20.97 -15.21
CA PRO A 535 32.16 -22.02 -16.04
C PRO A 535 31.56 -23.14 -15.17
N VAL A 536 30.33 -23.51 -15.49
CA VAL A 536 29.59 -24.58 -14.79
C VAL A 536 28.98 -25.56 -15.78
N VAL A 537 28.78 -26.78 -15.32
CA VAL A 537 27.97 -27.78 -16.03
C VAL A 537 26.68 -27.98 -15.23
N VAL A 538 25.57 -27.81 -15.90
CA VAL A 538 24.24 -28.06 -15.33
C VAL A 538 23.72 -29.37 -15.89
N ILE A 539 23.36 -30.30 -15.02
CA ILE A 539 22.83 -31.61 -15.38
C ILE A 539 21.44 -31.75 -14.79
N SER A 540 20.48 -32.05 -15.67
CA SER A 540 19.12 -32.39 -15.23
C SER A 540 18.96 -33.92 -15.22
N ASN A 541 18.46 -34.43 -14.11
CA ASN A 541 18.07 -35.85 -13.98
C ASN A 541 16.65 -35.92 -13.44
N GLY A 542 15.68 -36.00 -14.35
CA GLY A 542 14.27 -35.96 -14.00
C GLY A 542 13.89 -34.62 -13.33
N MET A 543 13.49 -34.65 -12.04
CA MET A 543 13.10 -33.49 -11.27
C MET A 543 14.25 -32.84 -10.47
N PHE A 544 15.47 -33.31 -10.66
CA PHE A 544 16.64 -32.78 -9.95
C PHE A 544 17.57 -32.04 -10.91
N LEU A 545 18.17 -30.97 -10.40
CA LEU A 545 19.14 -30.14 -11.10
C LEU A 545 20.45 -30.12 -10.33
N LYS A 546 21.56 -30.47 -10.98
CA LYS A 546 22.91 -30.32 -10.43
C LYS A 546 23.65 -29.18 -11.09
N LYS A 547 24.30 -28.34 -10.30
CA LYS A 547 25.21 -27.30 -10.72
C LYS A 547 26.63 -27.67 -10.28
N LEU A 548 27.48 -28.06 -11.23
CA LEU A 548 28.84 -28.53 -10.96
C LEU A 548 29.88 -27.48 -11.36
N LYS A 549 30.92 -27.28 -10.53
CA LYS A 549 32.10 -26.47 -10.88
C LYS A 549 32.96 -27.22 -11.93
N GLY A 550 33.31 -26.51 -13.00
CA GLY A 550 34.20 -27.04 -14.02
C GLY A 550 33.51 -28.02 -14.98
N VAL A 551 34.26 -28.43 -16.03
CA VAL A 551 33.80 -29.41 -17.03
C VAL A 551 34.42 -30.76 -16.68
N PRO A 552 33.64 -31.79 -16.34
CA PRO A 552 34.18 -33.14 -16.23
C PRO A 552 34.84 -33.51 -17.57
N SER A 553 36.07 -33.98 -17.52
CA SER A 553 36.90 -34.23 -18.70
C SER A 553 36.39 -35.32 -19.66
N ASN A 554 35.38 -36.13 -19.28
CA ASN A 554 34.99 -37.34 -20.00
C ASN A 554 33.49 -37.54 -20.25
N ALA A 555 32.66 -36.49 -20.28
CA ALA A 555 31.21 -36.74 -20.41
C ALA A 555 30.50 -35.85 -21.41
N ALA A 556 30.22 -36.40 -22.59
CA ALA A 556 28.94 -36.10 -23.27
C ALA A 556 27.81 -36.76 -22.46
N LEU A 557 27.44 -36.14 -21.31
CA LEU A 557 26.32 -36.62 -20.51
C LEU A 557 25.02 -36.14 -21.18
N PRO A 558 24.08 -37.03 -21.51
CA PRO A 558 22.78 -36.65 -22.02
C PRO A 558 22.11 -35.69 -21.02
N GLY A 559 21.60 -34.56 -21.52
CA GLY A 559 20.95 -33.56 -20.66
C GLY A 559 21.87 -32.60 -19.90
N ALA A 560 23.19 -32.60 -20.23
CA ALA A 560 24.14 -31.64 -19.64
C ALA A 560 24.25 -30.37 -20.49
N VAL A 561 24.26 -29.21 -19.85
CA VAL A 561 24.43 -27.89 -20.49
C VAL A 561 25.63 -27.18 -19.86
N LYS A 562 26.57 -26.74 -20.68
CA LYS A 562 27.72 -25.93 -20.27
C LYS A 562 27.34 -24.46 -20.35
N CYS A 563 27.50 -23.72 -19.25
CA CYS A 563 27.17 -22.30 -19.15
C CYS A 563 28.00 -21.61 -18.06
N MET A 564 27.71 -20.34 -17.80
CA MET A 564 28.31 -19.59 -16.71
C MET A 564 27.43 -19.69 -15.49
N SER A 565 27.99 -19.52 -14.29
CA SER A 565 27.28 -19.64 -13.01
C SER A 565 26.16 -18.60 -12.79
N ASP A 566 26.14 -17.52 -13.57
CA ASP A 566 25.12 -16.45 -13.60
C ASP A 566 24.08 -16.66 -14.71
N SER A 567 24.19 -17.74 -15.49
CA SER A 567 23.28 -18.01 -16.61
C SER A 567 21.89 -18.38 -16.11
N ILE A 568 20.89 -18.08 -16.94
CA ILE A 568 19.52 -18.56 -16.76
C ILE A 568 19.32 -19.81 -17.60
N VAL A 569 18.86 -20.87 -16.98
CA VAL A 569 18.51 -22.12 -17.66
C VAL A 569 16.99 -22.24 -17.74
N SER A 570 16.50 -22.57 -18.91
CA SER A 570 15.07 -22.82 -19.10
C SER A 570 14.84 -24.32 -19.39
N TYR A 571 13.76 -24.83 -18.82
CA TYR A 571 13.28 -26.18 -19.03
C TYR A 571 11.92 -26.13 -19.71
N LEU A 572 11.74 -27.01 -20.70
CA LEU A 572 10.44 -27.30 -21.25
C LEU A 572 9.87 -28.53 -20.54
N ASP A 573 8.67 -28.42 -19.99
CA ASP A 573 7.99 -29.54 -19.34
C ASP A 573 7.00 -30.26 -20.27
N SER A 574 6.53 -31.42 -19.82
CA SER A 574 5.54 -32.23 -20.55
C SER A 574 4.16 -31.58 -20.66
N LYS A 575 3.91 -30.44 -20.01
CA LYS A 575 2.69 -29.64 -20.15
C LYS A 575 2.86 -28.47 -21.15
N GLY A 576 4.05 -28.36 -21.80
CA GLY A 576 4.35 -27.26 -22.73
C GLY A 576 4.65 -25.93 -22.03
N ARG A 577 5.03 -25.94 -20.76
CA ARG A 577 5.43 -24.76 -19.99
C ARG A 577 6.94 -24.59 -20.03
N LEU A 578 7.41 -23.35 -20.03
CA LEU A 578 8.81 -23.01 -19.79
C LEU A 578 9.02 -22.69 -18.30
N LEU A 579 9.94 -23.42 -17.70
CA LEU A 579 10.37 -23.27 -16.31
C LEU A 579 11.74 -22.59 -16.33
N ARG A 580 11.90 -21.51 -15.60
CA ARG A 580 13.13 -20.71 -15.58
C ARG A 580 13.85 -20.87 -14.26
N VAL A 581 15.10 -21.29 -14.30
CA VAL A 581 15.99 -21.39 -13.14
C VAL A 581 17.15 -20.41 -13.30
N MET A 582 17.32 -19.54 -12.35
CA MET A 582 18.47 -18.67 -12.23
C MET A 582 19.57 -19.46 -11.53
N LEU A 583 20.69 -19.70 -12.18
CA LEU A 583 21.77 -20.49 -11.57
C LEU A 583 22.45 -19.79 -10.40
N GLU A 584 22.29 -18.47 -10.29
CA GLU A 584 22.72 -17.69 -9.11
C GLU A 584 22.00 -18.15 -7.83
N ASP A 585 20.74 -18.58 -7.94
CA ASP A 585 19.93 -19.05 -6.82
C ASP A 585 20.29 -20.46 -6.34
N LEU A 586 21.15 -21.16 -7.06
CA LEU A 586 21.53 -22.55 -6.77
C LEU A 586 22.93 -22.65 -6.22
N GLU A 587 23.09 -23.48 -5.20
CA GLU A 587 24.40 -23.86 -4.69
C GLU A 587 25.16 -24.81 -5.64
N PHE A 588 26.47 -24.86 -5.48
CA PHE A 588 27.29 -25.84 -6.17
C PHE A 588 27.13 -27.23 -5.53
N ASN A 589 26.89 -28.24 -6.35
CA ASN A 589 26.74 -29.61 -5.90
C ASN A 589 28.05 -30.39 -6.07
N SER A 590 28.25 -31.38 -5.21
CA SER A 590 29.25 -32.41 -5.46
C SER A 590 28.76 -33.43 -6.53
N PRO A 591 29.65 -34.14 -7.24
CA PRO A 591 29.25 -35.10 -8.29
C PRO A 591 28.27 -36.18 -7.79
N ASN A 592 28.37 -36.58 -6.53
CA ASN A 592 27.58 -37.64 -5.92
C ASN A 592 26.24 -37.20 -5.31
N GLU A 593 26.01 -35.90 -5.16
CA GLU A 593 24.72 -35.36 -4.65
C GLU A 593 23.61 -35.48 -5.71
N LYS A 594 22.35 -35.56 -5.23
CA LYS A 594 21.19 -35.58 -6.13
C LYS A 594 20.97 -34.23 -6.82
N GLY A 595 21.39 -33.11 -6.19
CA GLY A 595 21.15 -31.75 -6.64
C GLY A 595 19.86 -31.15 -6.10
N THR A 596 19.51 -29.98 -6.62
CA THR A 596 18.31 -29.22 -6.20
C THR A 596 17.05 -29.89 -6.76
N TYR A 597 16.07 -30.12 -5.89
CA TYR A 597 14.74 -30.63 -6.28
C TYR A 597 13.89 -29.48 -6.86
N LEU A 598 13.62 -29.55 -8.16
CA LEU A 598 13.00 -28.48 -8.93
C LEU A 598 11.57 -28.11 -8.50
N PRO A 599 10.66 -29.04 -8.13
CA PRO A 599 9.36 -28.67 -7.63
C PRO A 599 9.42 -27.75 -6.41
N ARG A 600 10.35 -27.97 -5.47
CA ARG A 600 10.57 -27.07 -4.34
C ARG A 600 11.10 -25.70 -4.76
N TYR A 601 11.99 -25.65 -5.75
CA TYR A 601 12.50 -24.37 -6.29
C TYR A 601 11.37 -23.54 -6.92
N PHE A 602 10.38 -24.21 -7.53
CA PHE A 602 9.23 -23.56 -8.15
C PHE A 602 8.02 -23.36 -7.22
N ASP A 603 8.17 -23.75 -5.95
CA ASP A 603 7.09 -23.67 -4.94
C ASP A 603 5.80 -24.38 -5.40
N THR A 604 5.96 -25.61 -5.91
CA THR A 604 4.85 -26.43 -6.40
C THR A 604 4.97 -27.86 -5.92
N THR A 605 3.83 -28.49 -5.70
CA THR A 605 3.71 -29.93 -5.41
C THR A 605 3.48 -30.76 -6.66
N GLU A 606 3.33 -30.11 -7.84
CA GLU A 606 3.09 -30.81 -9.08
C GLU A 606 4.34 -31.52 -9.58
N GLU A 607 4.19 -32.79 -9.94
CA GLU A 607 5.21 -33.51 -10.72
C GLU A 607 5.19 -33.04 -12.18
N PHE A 608 6.34 -32.73 -12.73
CA PHE A 608 6.52 -32.42 -14.14
C PHE A 608 7.71 -33.12 -14.74
N LYS A 609 7.54 -33.60 -15.94
CA LYS A 609 8.64 -34.25 -16.70
C LYS A 609 9.33 -33.21 -17.55
N ILE A 610 10.64 -33.05 -17.36
CA ILE A 610 11.45 -32.15 -18.18
C ILE A 610 11.74 -32.86 -19.53
N LEU A 611 11.39 -32.20 -20.61
CA LEU A 611 11.60 -32.68 -21.99
C LEU A 611 12.85 -32.08 -22.61
N ASP A 612 13.17 -30.83 -22.29
CA ASP A 612 14.31 -30.13 -22.86
C ASP A 612 14.91 -29.11 -21.88
N ILE A 613 16.21 -28.87 -22.02
CA ILE A 613 16.96 -27.90 -21.23
C ILE A 613 17.73 -26.95 -22.16
N ALA A 614 17.64 -25.66 -21.94
CA ALA A 614 18.30 -24.64 -22.73
C ALA A 614 18.87 -23.51 -21.88
N ILE A 615 20.01 -22.96 -22.31
CA ILE A 615 20.45 -21.66 -21.78
C ILE A 615 19.57 -20.58 -22.38
N VAL A 616 19.03 -19.71 -21.50
CA VAL A 616 18.32 -18.51 -21.93
C VAL A 616 19.37 -17.51 -22.41
N ALA A 617 19.59 -17.48 -23.70
CA ALA A 617 20.30 -16.40 -24.38
C ALA A 617 19.25 -15.56 -25.12
N ASN A 618 19.57 -14.31 -25.44
CA ASN A 618 18.71 -13.36 -26.22
C ASN A 618 18.46 -13.86 -27.65
N LYS A 619 17.80 -15.01 -27.80
CA LYS A 619 17.71 -15.75 -29.07
C LYS A 619 16.31 -16.34 -29.26
N LYS A 620 15.96 -16.53 -30.54
CA LYS A 620 14.75 -17.24 -30.94
C LYS A 620 15.06 -18.72 -31.12
N MET A 621 14.19 -19.55 -30.54
CA MET A 621 14.31 -21.02 -30.62
C MET A 621 13.08 -21.58 -31.37
N GLY A 622 13.33 -22.52 -32.26
CA GLY A 622 12.30 -23.31 -32.92
C GLY A 622 12.14 -24.67 -32.28
N TYR A 623 10.94 -25.09 -31.98
CA TYR A 623 10.60 -26.43 -31.49
C TYR A 623 9.92 -27.19 -32.62
N MET A 624 10.58 -28.28 -33.06
CA MET A 624 10.17 -29.07 -34.24
C MET A 624 9.37 -30.30 -33.84
N TYR A 625 8.30 -30.57 -34.58
CA TYR A 625 7.43 -31.72 -34.40
C TYR A 625 7.61 -32.73 -35.54
N SER A 626 7.42 -34.03 -35.25
CA SER A 626 7.66 -35.16 -36.18
C SER A 626 6.77 -35.09 -37.45
N ASP A 627 5.65 -34.38 -37.41
CA ASP A 627 4.71 -34.23 -38.51
C ASP A 627 4.98 -32.98 -39.40
N GLY A 628 6.12 -32.34 -39.20
CA GLY A 628 6.57 -31.22 -40.05
C GLY A 628 6.09 -29.85 -39.61
N TYR A 629 5.58 -29.70 -38.40
CA TYR A 629 5.25 -28.40 -37.80
C TYR A 629 6.39 -27.88 -36.93
N ILE A 630 6.41 -26.54 -36.75
CA ILE A 630 7.36 -25.84 -35.86
C ILE A 630 6.63 -24.81 -35.03
N ALA A 631 7.03 -24.66 -33.79
CA ALA A 631 6.68 -23.54 -32.95
C ALA A 631 7.92 -22.69 -32.63
N VAL A 632 7.83 -21.38 -32.70
CA VAL A 632 8.95 -20.46 -32.47
C VAL A 632 8.72 -19.69 -31.19
N ILE A 633 9.67 -19.76 -30.27
CA ILE A 633 9.67 -19.01 -29.01
C ILE A 633 10.77 -17.95 -29.09
N ASP A 634 10.40 -16.71 -28.85
CA ASP A 634 11.34 -15.60 -28.66
C ASP A 634 11.62 -15.46 -27.17
N TYR A 635 12.80 -15.89 -26.75
CA TYR A 635 13.20 -15.81 -25.35
C TYR A 635 13.31 -14.37 -24.83
N ASN A 636 13.60 -13.37 -25.70
CA ASN A 636 13.62 -11.99 -25.30
C ASN A 636 12.23 -11.48 -24.93
N GLU A 637 11.23 -11.79 -25.75
CA GLU A 637 9.85 -11.38 -25.52
C GLU A 637 9.29 -12.00 -24.23
N TRP A 638 9.61 -13.28 -23.97
CA TRP A 638 9.07 -14.02 -22.82
C TRP A 638 9.83 -13.77 -21.50
N PHE A 639 11.11 -13.40 -21.57
CA PHE A 639 11.95 -13.22 -20.38
C PHE A 639 12.40 -11.77 -20.15
N SER A 640 12.12 -10.83 -21.04
CA SER A 640 12.46 -9.41 -20.91
C SER A 640 11.61 -8.68 -19.88
N ALA A 641 10.41 -9.17 -19.58
CA ALA A 641 9.53 -8.53 -18.61
C ALA A 641 10.13 -8.60 -17.19
N LYS A 642 10.07 -7.48 -16.46
CA LYS A 642 10.47 -7.30 -15.05
C LYS A 642 9.78 -8.28 -14.06
N ARG A 643 8.94 -9.18 -14.53
CA ARG A 643 8.23 -10.18 -13.73
C ARG A 643 9.09 -11.43 -13.59
N ARG A 644 9.51 -11.72 -12.37
CA ARG A 644 10.18 -12.95 -11.95
C ARG A 644 9.24 -14.16 -11.96
N MET A 645 8.51 -14.41 -13.04
CA MET A 645 7.70 -15.60 -13.14
C MET A 645 8.63 -16.79 -13.42
N LYS A 646 8.73 -17.68 -12.46
CA LYS A 646 9.55 -18.90 -12.58
C LYS A 646 8.94 -19.91 -13.57
N ILE A 647 7.62 -19.93 -13.70
CA ILE A 647 6.84 -20.80 -14.60
C ILE A 647 6.07 -19.94 -15.60
N THR A 648 6.19 -20.23 -16.88
CA THR A 648 5.53 -19.47 -17.95
C THR A 648 4.87 -20.40 -18.95
N GLU A 649 3.58 -20.22 -19.20
CA GLU A 649 2.87 -20.91 -20.30
C GLU A 649 3.24 -20.25 -21.61
N VAL A 650 3.83 -21.02 -22.52
CA VAL A 650 4.36 -20.50 -23.80
C VAL A 650 3.51 -20.86 -25.00
N GLY A 651 2.33 -21.41 -24.81
CA GLY A 651 1.41 -21.76 -25.89
C GLY A 651 1.87 -22.92 -26.78
N LEU A 652 2.87 -23.68 -26.34
CA LEU A 652 3.18 -24.98 -26.98
C LEU A 652 2.03 -25.91 -26.65
N CYS A 653 1.35 -26.38 -27.72
CA CYS A 653 0.13 -27.17 -27.56
C CYS A 653 0.44 -28.51 -26.85
N PRO A 654 -0.06 -28.75 -25.62
CA PRO A 654 0.24 -29.96 -24.87
C PRO A 654 -0.14 -31.25 -25.61
N ALA A 655 -1.21 -31.20 -26.41
CA ALA A 655 -1.71 -32.35 -27.20
C ALA A 655 -0.69 -32.90 -28.23
N TYR A 656 0.34 -32.14 -28.57
CA TYR A 656 1.33 -32.51 -29.55
C TYR A 656 2.75 -32.62 -28.97
N ILE A 657 2.92 -32.48 -27.67
CA ILE A 657 4.22 -32.40 -27.03
C ILE A 657 5.01 -33.71 -27.22
N ASP A 658 4.32 -34.84 -27.22
CA ASP A 658 4.95 -36.16 -27.43
C ASP A 658 5.49 -36.36 -28.88
N SER A 659 5.00 -35.52 -29.82
CA SER A 659 5.50 -35.52 -31.20
C SER A 659 6.67 -34.58 -31.43
N MET A 660 7.13 -33.87 -30.39
CA MET A 660 8.27 -32.97 -30.44
C MET A 660 9.56 -33.78 -30.52
N ILE A 661 10.39 -33.50 -31.55
CA ILE A 661 11.64 -34.21 -31.84
C ILE A 661 12.88 -33.45 -31.39
N GLY A 662 12.79 -32.17 -31.20
CA GLY A 662 13.91 -31.36 -30.74
C GLY A 662 13.74 -29.88 -30.95
N ARG A 663 14.74 -29.12 -30.55
CA ARG A 663 14.84 -27.68 -30.71
C ARG A 663 15.97 -27.28 -31.64
N VAL A 664 15.82 -26.11 -32.26
CA VAL A 664 16.82 -25.55 -33.17
C VAL A 664 17.01 -24.05 -32.88
N ARG A 665 18.22 -23.60 -33.05
CA ARG A 665 18.59 -22.19 -32.99
C ARG A 665 18.30 -21.53 -34.33
N LEU A 666 17.53 -20.48 -34.36
CA LEU A 666 17.17 -19.77 -35.57
C LEU A 666 18.22 -18.73 -36.02
N ASP A 667 19.20 -18.44 -35.18
CA ASP A 667 20.31 -17.52 -35.47
C ASP A 667 21.46 -18.15 -36.27
N ARG A 668 21.39 -19.47 -36.55
CA ARG A 668 22.47 -20.19 -37.31
C ARG A 668 22.32 -20.15 -38.83
N GLY A 669 21.20 -19.62 -39.33
CA GLY A 669 20.95 -19.49 -40.75
C GLY A 669 20.12 -20.60 -41.37
N TYR A 670 20.39 -21.87 -41.05
CA TYR A 670 19.73 -23.03 -41.66
C TYR A 670 19.28 -24.05 -40.63
N ILE A 671 18.14 -24.72 -40.95
CA ILE A 671 17.62 -25.88 -40.25
C ILE A 671 17.63 -27.06 -41.18
N VAL A 672 18.27 -28.13 -40.77
CA VAL A 672 18.33 -29.40 -41.51
C VAL A 672 17.43 -30.40 -40.80
N LEU A 673 16.50 -30.97 -41.53
CA LEU A 673 15.52 -31.95 -41.08
C LEU A 673 15.77 -33.27 -41.79
N LYS A 674 15.81 -34.39 -41.07
CA LYS A 674 15.96 -35.73 -41.62
C LYS A 674 14.72 -36.56 -41.30
N THR A 675 14.21 -37.26 -42.29
CA THR A 675 13.05 -38.13 -42.09
C THR A 675 13.46 -39.59 -41.88
N LYS A 676 12.53 -40.39 -41.38
CA LYS A 676 12.71 -41.82 -41.16
C LYS A 676 13.10 -42.57 -42.48
N MET A 677 12.59 -42.09 -43.62
CA MET A 677 12.94 -42.64 -44.93
C MET A 677 14.25 -42.09 -45.51
N GLY A 678 15.06 -41.38 -44.70
CA GLY A 678 16.37 -40.84 -45.10
C GLY A 678 16.32 -39.59 -45.98
N LYS A 679 15.16 -38.94 -46.13
CA LYS A 679 15.04 -37.69 -46.86
C LYS A 679 15.51 -36.50 -46.01
N LEU A 680 16.17 -35.53 -46.65
CA LEU A 680 16.58 -34.29 -46.02
C LEU A 680 15.78 -33.10 -46.53
N ALA A 681 15.45 -32.21 -45.60
CA ALA A 681 14.90 -30.89 -45.92
C ALA A 681 15.80 -29.83 -45.28
N ILE A 682 16.18 -28.85 -46.05
CA ILE A 682 16.98 -27.69 -45.59
C ILE A 682 16.04 -26.47 -45.64
N VAL A 683 15.93 -25.80 -44.52
CA VAL A 683 15.06 -24.66 -44.33
C VAL A 683 15.87 -23.46 -43.89
N GLU A 684 15.75 -22.35 -44.61
CA GLU A 684 16.35 -21.08 -44.18
C GLU A 684 15.62 -20.55 -42.96
N SER A 685 16.35 -20.27 -41.84
CA SER A 685 15.73 -19.89 -40.57
C SER A 685 15.24 -18.43 -40.52
N ASN A 686 15.76 -17.55 -41.39
CA ASN A 686 15.49 -16.12 -41.38
C ASN A 686 13.99 -15.81 -41.55
N PHE A 687 13.25 -16.54 -42.37
CA PHE A 687 11.82 -16.33 -42.53
C PHE A 687 10.97 -16.78 -41.33
N LEU A 688 11.52 -17.63 -40.45
CA LEU A 688 10.85 -18.10 -39.25
C LEU A 688 10.89 -17.10 -38.10
N GLN A 689 11.77 -16.11 -38.17
CA GLN A 689 11.93 -15.11 -37.09
C GLN A 689 10.68 -14.29 -36.78
N LYS A 690 9.71 -14.22 -37.73
CA LYS A 690 8.42 -13.55 -37.55
C LYS A 690 7.27 -14.48 -37.14
N LYS A 691 7.52 -15.78 -36.96
CA LYS A 691 6.51 -16.76 -36.56
C LYS A 691 6.21 -16.67 -35.06
N ARG A 692 4.96 -16.94 -34.71
CA ARG A 692 4.48 -16.92 -33.32
C ARG A 692 4.62 -18.31 -32.69
N THR A 693 4.43 -18.39 -31.38
CA THR A 693 4.43 -19.62 -30.56
C THR A 693 3.40 -20.68 -31.03
N ALA A 694 2.39 -20.29 -31.78
CA ALA A 694 1.43 -21.21 -32.37
C ALA A 694 2.11 -22.17 -33.36
N ARG A 695 1.78 -23.44 -33.26
CA ARG A 695 2.26 -24.51 -34.12
C ARG A 695 1.96 -24.20 -35.60
N THR A 696 2.99 -24.01 -36.41
CA THR A 696 2.90 -23.63 -37.81
C THR A 696 3.49 -24.71 -38.69
N LYS A 697 2.81 -25.04 -39.83
CA LYS A 697 3.33 -26.04 -40.77
C LYS A 697 4.58 -25.50 -41.46
N LEU A 698 5.69 -26.21 -41.32
CA LEU A 698 6.97 -25.88 -41.93
C LEU A 698 7.15 -26.63 -43.25
N ILE A 699 7.00 -27.95 -43.20
CA ILE A 699 7.15 -28.84 -44.39
C ILE A 699 5.97 -29.82 -44.46
N ARG A 700 5.72 -30.38 -45.68
CA ARG A 700 4.86 -31.56 -45.87
C ARG A 700 5.71 -32.81 -45.73
N VAL A 701 5.38 -33.67 -44.76
CA VAL A 701 5.95 -34.99 -44.65
C VAL A 701 5.13 -35.97 -45.44
N GLY A 702 5.76 -36.89 -46.16
CA GLY A 702 5.07 -37.91 -47.00
C GLY A 702 4.22 -38.85 -46.14
N LYS A 703 3.20 -39.50 -46.79
CA LYS A 703 2.34 -40.46 -46.08
C LYS A 703 3.17 -41.61 -45.53
N GLY A 704 3.14 -41.83 -44.23
CA GLY A 704 3.92 -42.87 -43.53
C GLY A 704 5.36 -42.53 -43.23
N ASP A 705 5.83 -41.30 -43.53
CA ASP A 705 7.12 -40.78 -43.14
C ASP A 705 6.99 -39.84 -41.97
N VAL A 706 8.06 -39.69 -41.17
CA VAL A 706 8.10 -38.77 -40.02
C VAL A 706 9.48 -38.13 -39.93
N ILE A 707 9.59 -36.92 -39.41
CA ILE A 707 10.89 -36.31 -39.13
C ILE A 707 11.45 -36.96 -37.88
N THR A 708 12.72 -37.37 -37.92
CA THR A 708 13.40 -38.04 -36.81
C THR A 708 14.53 -37.23 -36.21
N GLU A 709 15.13 -36.36 -37.01
CA GLU A 709 16.24 -35.52 -36.54
C GLU A 709 16.06 -34.09 -37.03
N VAL A 710 16.49 -33.14 -36.20
CA VAL A 710 16.51 -31.71 -36.52
C VAL A 710 17.81 -31.12 -36.01
N THR A 711 18.50 -30.32 -36.85
CA THR A 711 19.76 -29.68 -36.51
C THR A 711 19.80 -28.25 -37.07
N SER A 712 20.36 -27.29 -36.33
CA SER A 712 20.63 -25.95 -36.87
C SER A 712 22.10 -25.85 -37.30
N MET A 713 22.34 -25.29 -38.51
CA MET A 713 23.66 -25.20 -39.12
C MET A 713 23.96 -23.81 -39.61
N THR A 714 25.26 -23.45 -39.62
CA THR A 714 25.77 -22.27 -40.32
C THR A 714 25.91 -22.59 -41.82
N GLU A 715 26.10 -21.61 -42.67
CA GLU A 715 26.31 -21.78 -44.10
C GLU A 715 27.53 -22.65 -44.38
N GLU A 716 28.60 -22.50 -43.60
CA GLU A 716 29.84 -23.30 -43.73
C GLU A 716 29.60 -24.77 -43.43
N ASN A 717 28.97 -25.10 -42.30
CA ASN A 717 28.67 -26.48 -41.92
C ASN A 717 27.65 -27.12 -42.86
N LEU A 718 26.74 -26.34 -43.41
CA LEU A 718 25.79 -26.82 -44.41
C LEU A 718 26.49 -27.16 -45.73
N ALA A 719 27.47 -26.33 -46.16
CA ALA A 719 28.28 -26.59 -47.34
C ALA A 719 29.07 -27.91 -47.22
N GLU A 720 29.59 -28.20 -46.02
CA GLU A 720 30.26 -29.49 -45.73
C GLU A 720 29.31 -30.67 -45.82
N LEU A 721 28.10 -30.52 -45.26
CA LEU A 721 27.08 -31.57 -45.30
C LEU A 721 26.67 -31.91 -46.72
N VAL A 722 26.47 -30.88 -47.58
CA VAL A 722 25.99 -31.04 -48.96
C VAL A 722 27.10 -31.56 -49.89
N ALA A 723 28.36 -31.38 -49.55
CA ALA A 723 29.50 -31.86 -50.32
C ALA A 723 29.70 -33.40 -50.30
N GLU A 724 29.02 -34.12 -49.40
CA GLU A 724 29.05 -35.59 -49.32
C GLU A 724 27.72 -36.23 -49.76
N PRO A 725 27.43 -36.30 -51.07
CA PRO A 725 26.12 -36.75 -51.56
C PRO A 725 25.81 -38.24 -51.25
N GLU A 726 26.80 -39.05 -50.97
CA GLU A 726 26.58 -40.47 -50.65
C GLU A 726 25.86 -40.71 -49.30
N ARG A 727 25.84 -39.72 -48.44
CA ARG A 727 25.06 -39.76 -47.17
C ARG A 727 23.55 -39.61 -47.37
N PHE A 728 23.09 -39.28 -48.57
CA PHE A 728 21.67 -38.89 -48.81
C PHE A 728 20.98 -39.80 -49.83
N LYS A 729 20.69 -41.03 -49.46
CA LYS A 729 19.99 -42.02 -50.33
C LYS A 729 18.56 -41.62 -50.75
N GLY A 730 17.98 -40.56 -50.16
CA GLY A 730 16.58 -40.16 -50.33
C GLY A 730 16.32 -38.83 -51.05
N GLY A 731 17.39 -38.13 -51.49
CA GLY A 731 17.25 -36.76 -52.03
C GLY A 731 17.01 -35.68 -51.00
N PHE A 732 17.20 -34.40 -51.34
CA PHE A 732 16.97 -33.25 -50.43
C PHE A 732 16.12 -32.20 -51.12
N ARG A 733 15.48 -31.38 -50.29
CA ARG A 733 14.66 -30.24 -50.71
C ARG A 733 15.07 -28.99 -49.93
N VAL A 734 15.31 -27.89 -50.63
CA VAL A 734 15.55 -26.58 -50.01
C VAL A 734 14.25 -25.80 -50.00
N ILE A 735 13.90 -25.26 -48.81
CA ILE A 735 12.72 -24.43 -48.60
C ILE A 735 13.17 -23.02 -48.23
N ASN A 736 12.80 -22.01 -49.03
CA ASN A 736 13.02 -20.63 -48.78
C ASN A 736 11.70 -19.89 -48.55
N LYS A 737 11.73 -18.57 -48.31
CA LYS A 737 10.59 -17.70 -48.04
C LYS A 737 9.48 -17.79 -49.09
N LYS A 738 9.77 -18.24 -50.31
CA LYS A 738 8.85 -18.34 -51.46
C LYS A 738 8.32 -19.73 -51.74
N ASP A 739 8.64 -20.73 -50.92
CA ASP A 739 8.30 -22.14 -51.10
C ASP A 739 8.78 -22.73 -52.45
N ASN A 740 9.70 -22.07 -53.13
CA ASN A 740 10.23 -22.52 -54.39
C ASN A 740 11.59 -23.24 -54.19
N PHE A 741 11.79 -24.32 -54.89
CA PHE A 741 13.08 -24.99 -54.99
C PHE A 741 14.05 -24.06 -55.73
N ASN A 742 15.09 -23.58 -55.04
CA ASN A 742 16.00 -22.63 -55.63
C ASN A 742 17.32 -23.34 -56.06
N LYS A 743 17.43 -23.60 -57.34
CA LYS A 743 18.61 -24.22 -57.96
C LYS A 743 19.84 -23.30 -57.81
N GLU A 744 19.67 -21.98 -57.86
CA GLU A 744 20.75 -21.02 -57.60
C GLU A 744 21.34 -21.08 -56.21
N PHE A 745 20.54 -21.45 -55.19
CA PHE A 745 21.04 -21.65 -53.86
C PHE A 745 21.92 -22.86 -53.71
N TYR A 746 21.53 -23.98 -54.37
CA TYR A 746 22.34 -25.19 -54.48
C TYR A 746 23.66 -24.92 -55.19
N ASP A 747 23.62 -24.21 -56.31
CA ASP A 747 24.79 -23.85 -57.09
C ASP A 747 25.74 -22.90 -56.31
N LYS A 748 25.19 -21.96 -55.50
CA LYS A 748 26.02 -21.10 -54.63
C LYS A 748 26.73 -21.85 -53.54
N ILE A 749 26.13 -22.86 -52.93
CA ILE A 749 26.75 -23.64 -51.86
C ILE A 749 27.82 -24.60 -52.47
N VAL A 750 27.57 -25.17 -53.63
CA VAL A 750 28.47 -26.10 -54.29
C VAL A 750 29.62 -25.37 -55.01
N VAL A 751 29.41 -24.18 -55.60
CA VAL A 751 30.41 -23.42 -56.36
C VAL A 751 31.42 -22.68 -55.46
N LYS A 752 31.13 -22.36 -54.23
CA LYS A 752 32.13 -21.76 -53.30
C LYS A 752 33.23 -22.72 -52.87
N ARG A 753 33.27 -23.97 -53.36
CA ARG A 753 34.34 -24.96 -53.11
C ARG A 753 35.16 -25.32 -54.33
N LYS A 754 35.03 -24.63 -55.44
CA LYS A 754 36.00 -24.65 -56.52
C LYS A 754 36.81 -23.31 -56.48
#